data_c2d980fbd70bcb3c1008deb0eb425534
#
_entry.id   c2d980fbd70bcb3c1008deb0eb425534
#
_cell.length_a   1.000
_cell.length_b   1.000
_cell.length_c   1.000
_cell.angle_alpha   90.00
_cell.angle_beta   90.00
_cell.angle_gamma   90.00
#
_symmetry.space_group_name_H-M   'P 1'
#
loop_
_entity.id
_entity.type
_entity.pdbx_description
1 polymer ?
#
loop_
_entity_poly.entity_id
_entity_poly.type
_entity_poly.pdbx_seq_one_letter_code
_entity_poly.pdbx_strand_id
1 'polypeptide(L)'
;MPLGDYVDAIRCWGAGIARKPGHTAIAFFIMASAAAVNGLTLAVFYAFSWRPLPFPGPSRLVWVRTLVPAAGLWGYDASPNTWHKIKEGARHEMENSGLVSLDTNRVLLRVAGGSVSAIVRKVTPSVFSTLGIPPALGRWPARSAGHAGGPRQALISHEFWERAFGGRKSALGAELALPHHRYQVVGVLLPHRTLPFAPAAIYVPLVRPLPPFQRHNLNDYLFVRLRPSVSLHHFNLRLGRIASAMMATVPVRFRRQSQGFRLMAVPMRDAMLHLQGVASLRWIFLVAGLFVWVLAVVNLTHHALVRGRAELHETAVRRVLGATRWRLSAGLLAQQVPLALLSWGAAVPVAILEIRWFSEGILSGGLNRFLPIGLNDVVVLEMLVLTAVGLFITVIVPLWQMKATVLWGVLGEGRGRTMSRQTRRFLQSLSVSQIALAVGLLTGGLVSATSLFAALHRPLGFDPRGRVVARVLLPRTVRVQEAWYHIVHHLEQEPYVSGAAFAVTVPWSQDRIGGDFRGNGQVGYLNIDWVSRDFFRVLGIPFMSGQSFGPTNVSQSSAAVILGNEACHAFFGNGPCLSRTLRVGVETVQVAGIVVPVSWQLQPWSHTWGTAYLPTENVLASVGMESSGNVIVSLRNASAVYQKAVRDQIEDAIPGAVVLHMQRYGSLIRKSARYSSDVAQVLVVLAIGGIAITLLGVYAVQNHIRRWKMSEYHIRAVLGASSRDFRRLALRAVLWQVIPGCILGLGAGLLVGRLLGGIFYKAFSYALWIAPVSAIVVGLASSLAIGWPATNVMRALRKGAVNGNGTYMCR
;
A
#
# COMPACT_ATOMS: atom_id res chain seq x y z
N MET A 1 -23.13 25.37 -34.34
CA MET A 1 -22.79 24.64 -35.57
C MET A 1 -24.06 23.93 -36.02
N PRO A 2 -24.50 24.02 -37.26
CA PRO A 2 -25.61 23.24 -37.80
C PRO A 2 -25.22 21.74 -37.82
N LEU A 3 -26.18 20.88 -37.57
CA LEU A 3 -26.01 19.41 -37.51
C LEU A 3 -25.29 18.83 -38.76
N GLY A 4 -25.40 19.50 -39.91
CA GLY A 4 -24.68 19.11 -41.13
C GLY A 4 -23.15 19.08 -40.98
N ASP A 5 -22.57 20.06 -40.25
CA ASP A 5 -21.11 20.15 -40.03
C ASP A 5 -20.55 18.96 -39.21
N TYR A 6 -21.37 18.37 -38.33
CA TYR A 6 -21.01 17.19 -37.57
C TYR A 6 -21.05 15.90 -38.39
N VAL A 7 -22.02 15.75 -39.26
CA VAL A 7 -22.13 14.57 -40.15
C VAL A 7 -20.96 14.54 -41.12
N ASP A 8 -20.59 15.70 -41.68
CA ASP A 8 -19.44 15.80 -42.55
C ASP A 8 -18.11 15.58 -41.83
N ALA A 9 -17.98 16.05 -40.57
CA ALA A 9 -16.83 15.78 -39.74
C ALA A 9 -16.66 14.27 -39.43
N ILE A 10 -17.76 13.54 -39.13
CA ILE A 10 -17.76 12.08 -38.92
C ILE A 10 -17.42 11.32 -40.21
N ARG A 11 -17.96 11.74 -41.37
CA ARG A 11 -17.60 11.16 -42.67
C ARG A 11 -16.12 11.39 -43.02
N CYS A 12 -15.59 12.59 -42.78
CA CYS A 12 -14.18 12.92 -42.94
C CYS A 12 -13.28 12.10 -41.97
N TRP A 13 -13.77 11.81 -40.76
CA TRP A 13 -13.06 10.97 -39.77
C TRP A 13 -12.98 9.51 -40.26
N GLY A 14 -14.08 8.91 -40.73
CA GLY A 14 -14.09 7.56 -41.29
C GLY A 14 -13.14 7.42 -42.49
N ALA A 15 -13.17 8.40 -43.40
CA ALA A 15 -12.22 8.44 -44.53
C ALA A 15 -10.76 8.65 -44.09
N GLY A 16 -10.54 9.39 -43.01
CA GLY A 16 -9.21 9.60 -42.42
C GLY A 16 -8.59 8.33 -41.79
N ILE A 17 -9.42 7.51 -41.14
CA ILE A 17 -9.01 6.20 -40.60
C ILE A 17 -8.65 5.25 -41.75
N ALA A 18 -9.48 5.17 -42.79
CA ALA A 18 -9.24 4.30 -43.92
C ALA A 18 -7.94 4.63 -44.68
N ARG A 19 -7.58 5.91 -44.73
CA ARG A 19 -6.34 6.37 -45.40
C ARG A 19 -5.04 6.11 -44.63
N LYS A 20 -5.08 6.05 -43.25
CA LYS A 20 -3.88 5.84 -42.43
C LYS A 20 -4.21 5.04 -41.14
N PRO A 21 -4.63 3.78 -41.25
CA PRO A 21 -5.15 3.00 -40.12
C PRO A 21 -4.11 2.79 -39.01
N GLY A 22 -2.82 2.59 -39.34
CA GLY A 22 -1.78 2.35 -38.36
C GLY A 22 -1.54 3.54 -37.39
N HIS A 23 -1.60 4.77 -37.88
CA HIS A 23 -1.45 5.97 -37.04
C HIS A 23 -2.62 6.16 -36.09
N THR A 24 -3.83 5.90 -36.57
CA THR A 24 -5.03 6.00 -35.75
C THR A 24 -5.08 4.91 -34.68
N ALA A 25 -4.66 3.68 -35.02
CA ALA A 25 -4.54 2.57 -34.05
C ALA A 25 -3.52 2.90 -32.95
N ILE A 26 -2.34 3.40 -33.27
CA ILE A 26 -1.34 3.79 -32.29
C ILE A 26 -1.88 4.88 -31.33
N ALA A 27 -2.53 5.92 -31.87
CA ALA A 27 -3.13 6.97 -31.06
C ALA A 27 -4.23 6.42 -30.16
N PHE A 28 -5.09 5.54 -30.67
CA PHE A 28 -6.12 4.85 -29.91
C PHE A 28 -5.54 4.05 -28.73
N PHE A 29 -4.55 3.20 -28.99
CA PHE A 29 -3.92 2.39 -27.93
C PHE A 29 -3.22 3.24 -26.88
N ILE A 30 -2.51 4.31 -27.24
CA ILE A 30 -1.87 5.22 -26.30
C ILE A 30 -2.94 5.88 -25.40
N MET A 31 -4.04 6.40 -25.99
CA MET A 31 -5.10 7.05 -25.25
C MET A 31 -5.85 6.06 -24.34
N ALA A 32 -6.21 4.90 -24.87
CA ALA A 32 -6.95 3.88 -24.12
C ALA A 32 -6.13 3.34 -22.95
N SER A 33 -4.88 3.00 -23.18
CA SER A 33 -3.97 2.51 -22.12
C SER A 33 -3.74 3.58 -21.04
N ALA A 34 -3.50 4.83 -21.43
CA ALA A 34 -3.30 5.90 -20.47
C ALA A 34 -4.58 6.20 -19.66
N ALA A 35 -5.75 6.17 -20.30
CA ALA A 35 -7.01 6.35 -19.61
C ALA A 35 -7.32 5.20 -18.64
N ALA A 36 -7.04 3.94 -19.01
CA ALA A 36 -7.25 2.78 -18.14
C ALA A 36 -6.35 2.85 -16.89
N VAL A 37 -5.05 3.07 -17.09
CA VAL A 37 -4.08 3.26 -15.99
C VAL A 37 -4.51 4.40 -15.06
N ASN A 38 -4.94 5.53 -15.64
CA ASN A 38 -5.44 6.64 -14.83
C ASN A 38 -6.73 6.27 -14.09
N GLY A 39 -7.58 5.41 -14.63
CA GLY A 39 -8.74 4.87 -13.93
C GLY A 39 -8.38 4.19 -12.61
N LEU A 40 -7.40 3.28 -12.63
CA LEU A 40 -6.88 2.65 -11.41
C LEU A 40 -6.25 3.67 -10.45
N THR A 41 -5.35 4.53 -10.95
CA THR A 41 -4.61 5.47 -10.10
C THR A 41 -5.52 6.51 -9.45
N LEU A 42 -6.52 7.02 -10.18
CA LEU A 42 -7.52 7.94 -9.67
C LEU A 42 -8.49 7.24 -8.70
N ALA A 43 -8.90 5.99 -8.96
CA ALA A 43 -9.74 5.22 -8.05
C ALA A 43 -9.05 5.02 -6.68
N VAL A 44 -7.75 4.71 -6.67
CA VAL A 44 -6.94 4.59 -5.44
C VAL A 44 -6.82 5.95 -4.75
N PHE A 45 -6.50 7.00 -5.51
CA PHE A 45 -6.36 8.34 -4.96
C PHE A 45 -7.69 8.86 -4.38
N TYR A 46 -8.79 8.71 -5.10
CA TYR A 46 -10.13 9.09 -4.66
C TYR A 46 -10.54 8.34 -3.39
N ALA A 47 -10.39 7.00 -3.38
CA ALA A 47 -10.75 6.18 -2.23
C ALA A 47 -10.01 6.60 -0.96
N PHE A 48 -8.72 6.90 -1.08
CA PHE A 48 -7.87 7.22 0.07
C PHE A 48 -7.84 8.70 0.45
N SER A 49 -8.23 9.60 -0.44
CA SER A 49 -8.18 11.05 -0.18
C SER A 49 -9.55 11.68 0.00
N TRP A 50 -10.52 11.36 -0.86
CA TRP A 50 -11.78 12.12 -0.95
C TRP A 50 -13.04 11.32 -0.61
N ARG A 51 -13.03 10.00 -0.83
CA ARG A 51 -14.22 9.19 -0.56
C ARG A 51 -14.67 9.35 0.89
N PRO A 52 -15.92 9.74 1.17
CA PRO A 52 -16.39 9.88 2.54
C PRO A 52 -16.38 8.53 3.25
N LEU A 53 -15.92 8.53 4.51
CA LEU A 53 -16.05 7.36 5.36
C LEU A 53 -17.53 7.05 5.61
N PRO A 54 -17.92 5.78 5.76
CA PRO A 54 -19.31 5.37 5.93
C PRO A 54 -19.83 5.64 7.36
N PHE A 55 -19.47 6.81 7.92
CA PHE A 55 -19.90 7.27 9.24
C PHE A 55 -20.56 8.64 9.14
N PRO A 56 -21.57 8.93 9.96
CA PRO A 56 -22.16 10.27 10.00
C PRO A 56 -21.14 11.33 10.42
N GLY A 57 -21.04 12.42 9.65
CA GLY A 57 -20.12 13.53 9.94
C GLY A 57 -18.66 13.08 10.06
N PRO A 58 -18.07 12.42 9.05
CA PRO A 58 -16.76 11.77 9.16
C PRO A 58 -15.61 12.75 9.41
N SER A 59 -15.75 14.01 9.03
CA SER A 59 -14.76 15.07 9.28
C SER A 59 -14.58 15.39 10.76
N ARG A 60 -15.57 15.08 11.61
CA ARG A 60 -15.54 15.27 13.06
C ARG A 60 -15.02 14.04 13.82
N LEU A 61 -14.79 12.93 13.13
CA LEU A 61 -14.24 11.72 13.73
C LEU A 61 -12.72 11.76 13.71
N VAL A 62 -12.14 11.65 14.88
CA VAL A 62 -10.70 11.61 15.07
C VAL A 62 -10.30 10.39 15.88
N TRP A 63 -9.09 9.91 15.63
CA TRP A 63 -8.44 8.84 16.36
C TRP A 63 -7.29 9.44 17.16
N VAL A 64 -7.29 9.22 18.47
CA VAL A 64 -6.22 9.72 19.34
C VAL A 64 -5.10 8.70 19.39
N ARG A 65 -3.89 9.17 19.10
CA ARG A 65 -2.64 8.39 19.19
C ARG A 65 -1.78 8.89 20.32
N THR A 66 -1.06 7.98 20.92
CA THR A 66 -0.05 8.25 21.94
C THR A 66 1.34 8.13 21.33
N LEU A 67 2.15 9.15 21.54
CA LEU A 67 3.54 9.20 21.08
C LEU A 67 4.44 9.26 22.29
N VAL A 68 5.38 8.33 22.40
CA VAL A 68 6.42 8.33 23.43
C VAL A 68 7.76 8.05 22.74
N PRO A 69 8.38 9.05 22.11
CA PRO A 69 9.60 8.86 21.32
C PRO A 69 10.74 8.21 22.10
N ALA A 70 10.91 8.57 23.39
CA ALA A 70 11.93 8.00 24.25
C ALA A 70 11.77 6.49 24.49
N ALA A 71 10.52 5.98 24.41
CA ALA A 71 10.21 4.56 24.53
C ALA A 71 10.01 3.89 23.16
N GLY A 72 10.23 4.60 22.05
CA GLY A 72 9.99 4.05 20.70
C GLY A 72 8.51 3.86 20.35
N LEU A 73 7.58 4.43 21.10
CA LEU A 73 6.14 4.29 20.89
C LEU A 73 5.61 5.40 19.97
N TRP A 74 5.09 5.00 18.80
CA TRP A 74 4.53 5.89 17.78
C TRP A 74 3.13 5.44 17.33
N GLY A 75 2.43 4.70 18.21
CA GLY A 75 1.22 3.97 17.87
C GLY A 75 -0.07 4.79 17.93
N TYR A 76 -1.13 4.15 17.49
CA TYR A 76 -2.52 4.63 17.63
C TYR A 76 -3.17 4.09 18.90
N ASP A 77 -2.36 3.52 19.78
CA ASP A 77 -2.81 2.91 21.01
C ASP A 77 -2.99 3.97 22.09
N ALA A 78 -4.00 3.77 22.91
CA ALA A 78 -4.29 4.61 24.05
C ALA A 78 -4.49 3.73 25.29
N SER A 79 -4.38 4.31 26.48
CA SER A 79 -4.74 3.63 27.71
C SER A 79 -6.09 4.10 28.22
N PRO A 80 -6.78 3.27 29.02
CA PRO A 80 -8.00 3.68 29.72
C PRO A 80 -7.82 4.93 30.60
N ASN A 81 -6.65 5.12 31.19
CA ASN A 81 -6.31 6.32 31.95
C ASN A 81 -6.20 7.55 31.03
N THR A 82 -5.54 7.40 29.89
CA THR A 82 -5.46 8.48 28.87
C THR A 82 -6.85 8.92 28.44
N TRP A 83 -7.73 7.98 28.13
CA TRP A 83 -9.11 8.31 27.78
C TRP A 83 -9.85 9.04 28.91
N HIS A 84 -9.67 8.60 30.18
CA HIS A 84 -10.29 9.26 31.32
C HIS A 84 -9.83 10.71 31.45
N LYS A 85 -8.54 10.97 31.37
CA LYS A 85 -7.96 12.30 31.41
C LYS A 85 -8.42 13.19 30.26
N ILE A 86 -8.55 12.63 29.05
CA ILE A 86 -9.08 13.35 27.89
C ILE A 86 -10.57 13.67 28.12
N LYS A 87 -11.35 12.71 28.63
CA LYS A 87 -12.77 12.88 28.92
C LYS A 87 -13.03 13.97 29.96
N GLU A 88 -12.19 14.08 30.99
CA GLU A 88 -12.25 15.15 31.98
C GLU A 88 -11.77 16.49 31.41
N GLY A 89 -10.59 16.51 30.79
CA GLY A 89 -9.91 17.71 30.37
C GLY A 89 -10.44 18.34 29.07
N ALA A 90 -11.12 17.60 28.20
CA ALA A 90 -11.62 18.06 26.90
C ALA A 90 -13.13 17.81 26.72
N ARG A 91 -13.91 17.84 27.81
CA ARG A 91 -15.35 17.57 27.81
C ARG A 91 -16.15 18.53 26.92
N HIS A 92 -15.72 19.78 26.84
CA HIS A 92 -16.43 20.82 26.09
C HIS A 92 -16.14 20.76 24.59
N GLU A 93 -15.03 20.15 24.18
CA GLU A 93 -14.59 19.99 22.79
C GLU A 93 -15.19 18.73 22.13
N MET A 94 -15.59 17.74 22.94
CA MET A 94 -16.08 16.46 22.45
C MET A 94 -17.60 16.35 22.54
N GLU A 95 -18.21 15.78 21.51
CA GLU A 95 -19.59 15.32 21.54
C GLU A 95 -19.68 13.94 22.23
N ASN A 96 -18.78 13.05 21.85
CA ASN A 96 -18.69 11.68 22.42
C ASN A 96 -17.29 11.12 22.24
N SER A 97 -16.98 10.06 23.01
CA SER A 97 -15.73 9.30 22.88
C SER A 97 -15.94 7.83 23.26
N GLY A 98 -15.15 6.96 22.66
CA GLY A 98 -15.23 5.54 22.92
C GLY A 98 -13.89 4.85 22.80
N LEU A 99 -13.71 3.81 23.59
CA LEU A 99 -12.51 2.99 23.70
C LEU A 99 -12.83 1.58 23.23
N VAL A 100 -11.92 1.00 22.47
CA VAL A 100 -11.99 -0.39 21.96
C VAL A 100 -10.73 -1.11 22.40
N SER A 101 -10.86 -2.14 23.21
CA SER A 101 -9.73 -2.96 23.60
C SER A 101 -9.22 -3.78 22.42
N LEU A 102 -7.92 -3.84 22.24
CA LEU A 102 -7.25 -4.68 21.23
C LEU A 102 -7.11 -6.13 21.69
N ASP A 103 -7.34 -6.40 22.98
CA ASP A 103 -7.36 -7.76 23.50
C ASP A 103 -8.40 -8.58 22.73
N THR A 104 -7.92 -9.60 22.04
CA THR A 104 -8.75 -10.44 21.19
C THR A 104 -9.01 -11.77 21.89
N ASN A 105 -10.17 -11.92 22.50
CA ASN A 105 -10.60 -13.19 23.08
C ASN A 105 -11.40 -13.97 22.04
N ARG A 106 -10.82 -15.04 21.54
CA ARG A 106 -11.55 -15.97 20.69
C ARG A 106 -12.18 -17.05 21.57
N VAL A 107 -13.46 -17.30 21.37
CA VAL A 107 -14.24 -18.24 22.19
C VAL A 107 -15.01 -19.22 21.32
N LEU A 108 -15.16 -20.43 21.80
CA LEU A 108 -16.05 -21.41 21.22
C LEU A 108 -17.39 -21.35 21.96
N LEU A 109 -18.46 -21.08 21.24
CA LEU A 109 -19.81 -20.97 21.76
C LEU A 109 -20.65 -22.15 21.26
N ARG A 110 -21.32 -22.83 22.15
CA ARG A 110 -22.37 -23.79 21.79
C ARG A 110 -23.63 -23.02 21.46
N VAL A 111 -24.11 -23.13 20.25
CA VAL A 111 -25.40 -22.59 19.79
C VAL A 111 -26.27 -23.72 19.25
N ALA A 112 -27.55 -23.47 19.01
CA ALA A 112 -28.50 -24.49 18.61
C ALA A 112 -28.12 -25.33 17.39
N GLY A 113 -27.18 -24.84 16.56
CA GLY A 113 -26.68 -25.54 15.37
C GLY A 113 -25.27 -26.14 15.52
N GLY A 114 -24.69 -26.21 16.73
CA GLY A 114 -23.35 -26.72 16.95
C GLY A 114 -22.40 -25.73 17.62
N SER A 115 -21.09 -25.94 17.52
CA SER A 115 -20.11 -25.06 18.13
C SER A 115 -19.62 -24.02 17.12
N VAL A 116 -19.74 -22.74 17.45
CA VAL A 116 -19.31 -21.62 16.60
C VAL A 116 -18.17 -20.85 17.28
N SER A 117 -17.04 -20.71 16.57
CA SER A 117 -15.93 -19.86 17.01
C SER A 117 -16.27 -18.39 16.81
N ALA A 118 -16.12 -17.58 17.86
CA ALA A 118 -16.43 -16.15 17.85
C ALA A 118 -15.30 -15.33 18.46
N ILE A 119 -14.97 -14.21 17.83
CA ILE A 119 -14.10 -13.18 18.41
C ILE A 119 -14.96 -12.30 19.31
N VAL A 120 -14.58 -12.19 20.57
CA VAL A 120 -15.19 -11.28 21.55
C VAL A 120 -14.26 -10.12 21.80
N ARG A 121 -14.80 -8.91 21.78
CA ARG A 121 -14.03 -7.68 22.02
C ARG A 121 -14.71 -6.82 23.09
N LYS A 122 -13.89 -6.31 24.00
CA LYS A 122 -14.35 -5.38 25.03
C LYS A 122 -14.36 -3.97 24.48
N VAL A 123 -15.47 -3.26 24.65
CA VAL A 123 -15.66 -1.89 24.16
C VAL A 123 -16.38 -1.03 25.19
N THR A 124 -16.13 0.26 25.19
CA THR A 124 -17.01 1.16 25.95
C THR A 124 -18.40 1.21 25.31
N PRO A 125 -19.49 1.24 26.07
CA PRO A 125 -20.85 1.32 25.51
C PRO A 125 -21.05 2.49 24.53
N SER A 126 -20.27 3.58 24.69
CA SER A 126 -20.34 4.78 23.87
C SER A 126 -19.68 4.67 22.50
N VAL A 127 -18.89 3.62 22.22
CA VAL A 127 -18.08 3.57 20.98
C VAL A 127 -18.95 3.56 19.72
N PHE A 128 -20.04 2.81 19.70
CA PHE A 128 -20.93 2.72 18.55
C PHE A 128 -21.67 4.03 18.29
N SER A 129 -22.13 4.71 19.35
CA SER A 129 -22.73 6.06 19.23
C SER A 129 -21.68 7.10 18.85
N THR A 130 -20.42 6.97 19.30
CA THR A 130 -19.31 7.83 18.87
C THR A 130 -19.06 7.71 17.38
N LEU A 131 -19.05 6.51 16.83
CA LEU A 131 -18.87 6.25 15.40
C LEU A 131 -20.17 6.49 14.60
N GLY A 132 -21.33 6.54 15.26
CA GLY A 132 -22.63 6.66 14.62
C GLY A 132 -23.04 5.39 13.89
N ILE A 133 -22.70 4.22 14.43
CA ILE A 133 -23.09 2.90 13.90
C ILE A 133 -24.40 2.48 14.56
N PRO A 134 -25.57 2.58 13.91
CA PRO A 134 -26.82 2.14 14.51
C PRO A 134 -26.90 0.61 14.53
N PRO A 135 -27.63 0.03 15.50
CA PRO A 135 -28.00 -1.38 15.45
C PRO A 135 -29.04 -1.59 14.33
N ALA A 136 -28.97 -2.75 13.66
CA ALA A 136 -30.00 -3.19 12.73
C ALA A 136 -31.25 -3.67 13.45
N LEU A 137 -31.05 -4.33 14.62
CA LEU A 137 -32.10 -4.84 15.48
C LEU A 137 -31.73 -4.52 16.93
N GLY A 138 -32.74 -4.21 17.73
CA GLY A 138 -32.56 -3.96 19.17
C GLY A 138 -31.99 -2.56 19.45
N ARG A 139 -31.09 -2.46 20.41
CA ARG A 139 -30.56 -1.20 20.95
C ARG A 139 -29.07 -1.31 21.26
N TRP A 140 -28.43 -0.16 21.46
CA TRP A 140 -27.07 -0.11 22.03
C TRP A 140 -27.07 -0.57 23.48
N PRO A 141 -25.96 -1.11 24.00
CA PRO A 141 -25.79 -1.38 25.42
C PRO A 141 -25.97 -0.11 26.23
N ALA A 142 -26.61 -0.24 27.38
CA ALA A 142 -26.82 0.86 28.30
C ALA A 142 -25.47 1.43 28.77
N ARG A 143 -25.38 2.73 28.99
CA ARG A 143 -24.14 3.38 29.49
C ARG A 143 -23.72 2.78 30.85
N SER A 144 -24.67 2.39 31.68
CA SER A 144 -24.45 1.70 32.95
C SER A 144 -23.76 0.34 32.80
N ALA A 145 -23.88 -0.32 31.64
CA ALA A 145 -23.21 -1.60 31.39
C ALA A 145 -21.67 -1.50 31.44
N GLY A 146 -21.11 -0.30 31.32
CA GLY A 146 -19.67 -0.04 31.47
C GLY A 146 -19.20 0.15 32.92
N HIS A 147 -20.06 0.00 33.92
CA HIS A 147 -19.74 0.13 35.36
C HIS A 147 -19.80 -1.21 36.07
N ALA A 148 -19.10 -1.34 37.18
CA ALA A 148 -19.16 -2.50 38.02
C ALA A 148 -20.63 -2.67 38.52
N GLY A 149 -21.15 -3.88 38.45
CA GLY A 149 -22.55 -4.20 38.80
C GLY A 149 -23.58 -3.83 37.73
N GLY A 150 -23.16 -3.20 36.60
CA GLY A 150 -24.05 -2.87 35.50
C GLY A 150 -24.56 -4.10 34.72
N PRO A 151 -25.59 -3.92 33.88
CA PRO A 151 -26.18 -5.02 33.11
C PRO A 151 -25.19 -5.60 32.11
N ARG A 152 -25.10 -6.93 32.06
CA ARG A 152 -24.21 -7.66 31.16
C ARG A 152 -24.86 -7.80 29.79
N GLN A 153 -24.66 -6.80 28.95
CA GLN A 153 -25.26 -6.68 27.62
C GLN A 153 -24.23 -6.89 26.54
N ALA A 154 -24.61 -7.53 25.44
CA ALA A 154 -23.75 -7.74 24.27
C ALA A 154 -24.39 -7.23 22.99
N LEU A 155 -23.57 -6.70 22.08
CA LEU A 155 -23.91 -6.52 20.66
C LEU A 155 -23.28 -7.62 19.86
N ILE A 156 -23.98 -8.12 18.85
CA ILE A 156 -23.46 -9.13 17.93
C ILE A 156 -23.36 -8.57 16.51
N SER A 157 -22.39 -9.06 15.75
CA SER A 157 -22.29 -8.72 14.33
C SER A 157 -23.39 -9.41 13.53
N HIS A 158 -23.73 -8.86 12.38
CA HIS A 158 -24.72 -9.44 11.47
C HIS A 158 -24.33 -10.85 11.03
N GLU A 159 -23.06 -11.01 10.67
CA GLU A 159 -22.52 -12.29 10.21
C GLU A 159 -22.54 -13.37 11.31
N PHE A 160 -22.38 -12.99 12.58
CA PHE A 160 -22.52 -13.91 13.70
C PHE A 160 -23.99 -14.23 13.97
N TRP A 161 -24.87 -13.25 13.86
CA TRP A 161 -26.32 -13.43 14.01
C TRP A 161 -26.87 -14.43 12.97
N GLU A 162 -26.47 -14.31 11.72
CA GLU A 162 -26.86 -15.27 10.68
C GLU A 162 -26.33 -16.67 10.96
N ARG A 163 -25.03 -16.80 11.28
CA ARG A 163 -24.40 -18.11 11.50
C ARG A 163 -24.85 -18.81 12.78
N ALA A 164 -25.04 -18.06 13.86
CA ALA A 164 -25.32 -18.63 15.17
C ALA A 164 -26.83 -18.74 15.47
N PHE A 165 -27.66 -17.87 14.92
CA PHE A 165 -29.07 -17.77 15.19
C PHE A 165 -29.95 -17.91 13.93
N GLY A 166 -29.36 -18.20 12.79
CA GLY A 166 -30.10 -18.35 11.52
C GLY A 166 -30.86 -17.08 11.09
N GLY A 167 -30.38 -15.89 11.46
CA GLY A 167 -31.07 -14.64 11.15
C GLY A 167 -32.39 -14.39 11.91
N ARG A 168 -32.66 -15.14 12.95
CA ARG A 168 -33.95 -15.07 13.72
C ARG A 168 -33.93 -13.93 14.72
N LYS A 169 -35.06 -13.23 14.86
CA LYS A 169 -35.24 -12.14 15.85
C LYS A 169 -35.15 -12.64 17.32
N SER A 170 -35.32 -13.93 17.57
CA SER A 170 -35.13 -14.57 18.88
C SER A 170 -33.69 -14.49 19.41
N ALA A 171 -32.73 -14.05 18.60
CA ALA A 171 -31.39 -13.68 19.06
C ALA A 171 -31.41 -12.53 20.08
N LEU A 172 -32.38 -11.61 19.99
CA LEU A 172 -32.57 -10.56 21.00
C LEU A 172 -33.07 -11.15 22.30
N GLY A 173 -32.37 -10.83 23.37
CA GLY A 173 -32.67 -11.40 24.69
C GLY A 173 -31.95 -12.73 24.98
N ALA A 174 -31.41 -13.41 23.98
CA ALA A 174 -30.66 -14.65 24.16
C ALA A 174 -29.41 -14.45 25.03
N GLU A 175 -29.11 -15.44 25.87
CA GLU A 175 -27.93 -15.45 26.72
C GLU A 175 -26.73 -16.07 25.99
N LEU A 176 -25.61 -15.36 25.99
CA LEU A 176 -24.32 -15.85 25.52
C LEU A 176 -23.44 -16.19 26.73
N ALA A 177 -23.10 -17.47 26.89
CA ALA A 177 -22.18 -17.93 27.94
C ALA A 177 -20.74 -17.63 27.53
N LEU A 178 -20.19 -16.47 27.94
CA LEU A 178 -18.81 -16.08 27.75
C LEU A 178 -17.92 -16.50 28.94
N PRO A 179 -16.53 -16.48 28.83
CA PRO A 179 -15.67 -17.13 29.83
C PRO A 179 -16.00 -16.87 31.30
N HIS A 180 -16.26 -15.69 31.69
CA HIS A 180 -16.45 -15.34 33.10
C HIS A 180 -17.87 -14.93 33.43
N HIS A 181 -18.69 -14.68 32.40
CA HIS A 181 -20.03 -14.12 32.60
C HIS A 181 -20.98 -14.49 31.48
N ARG A 182 -22.26 -14.53 31.80
CA ARG A 182 -23.34 -14.59 30.80
C ARG A 182 -23.70 -13.18 30.36
N TYR A 183 -23.90 -12.97 29.06
CA TYR A 183 -24.29 -11.70 28.49
C TYR A 183 -25.58 -11.85 27.71
N GLN A 184 -26.50 -10.92 27.89
CA GLN A 184 -27.73 -10.85 27.12
C GLN A 184 -27.51 -10.09 25.83
N VAL A 185 -27.91 -10.63 24.69
CA VAL A 185 -27.88 -9.96 23.40
C VAL A 185 -28.94 -8.86 23.38
N VAL A 186 -28.53 -7.60 23.27
CA VAL A 186 -29.44 -6.45 23.26
C VAL A 186 -29.57 -5.81 21.87
N GLY A 187 -28.68 -6.17 20.92
CA GLY A 187 -28.77 -5.67 19.55
C GLY A 187 -27.86 -6.42 18.59
N VAL A 188 -28.18 -6.27 17.31
CA VAL A 188 -27.45 -6.81 16.17
C VAL A 188 -26.97 -5.64 15.30
N LEU A 189 -25.73 -5.66 14.88
CA LEU A 189 -25.16 -4.63 13.99
C LEU A 189 -25.66 -4.79 12.55
N LEU A 190 -25.63 -3.70 11.78
CA LEU A 190 -25.88 -3.72 10.34
C LEU A 190 -24.84 -4.59 9.61
N PRO A 191 -25.23 -5.21 8.46
CA PRO A 191 -24.28 -5.96 7.62
C PRO A 191 -23.02 -5.13 7.32
N HIS A 192 -21.87 -5.75 7.46
CA HIS A 192 -20.56 -5.12 7.20
C HIS A 192 -20.23 -3.85 8.01
N ARG A 193 -21.03 -3.50 9.04
CA ARG A 193 -20.81 -2.33 9.91
C ARG A 193 -20.18 -2.73 11.25
N THR A 194 -19.04 -3.37 11.21
CA THR A 194 -18.20 -3.67 12.38
C THR A 194 -17.26 -2.51 12.72
N LEU A 195 -16.57 -2.59 13.85
CA LEU A 195 -15.58 -1.58 14.23
C LEU A 195 -14.36 -1.62 13.29
N PRO A 196 -13.83 -0.47 12.87
CA PRO A 196 -12.63 -0.40 12.05
C PRO A 196 -11.43 -1.01 12.79
N PHE A 197 -10.69 -1.90 12.11
CA PHE A 197 -9.49 -2.60 12.62
C PHE A 197 -9.69 -3.42 13.90
N ALA A 198 -10.90 -3.46 14.40
CA ALA A 198 -11.30 -4.23 15.58
C ALA A 198 -12.57 -5.05 15.32
N PRO A 199 -12.69 -5.76 14.17
CA PRO A 199 -13.87 -6.55 13.89
C PRO A 199 -14.00 -7.67 14.92
N ALA A 200 -15.22 -7.88 15.40
CA ALA A 200 -15.55 -8.98 16.31
C ALA A 200 -16.94 -9.52 16.00
N ALA A 201 -17.16 -10.76 16.37
CA ALA A 201 -18.47 -11.38 16.30
C ALA A 201 -19.38 -10.89 17.44
N ILE A 202 -18.78 -10.61 18.60
CA ILE A 202 -19.47 -10.20 19.82
C ILE A 202 -18.73 -9.03 20.46
N TYR A 203 -19.44 -7.99 20.80
CA TYR A 203 -18.94 -6.83 21.53
C TYR A 203 -19.58 -6.78 22.93
N VAL A 204 -18.72 -6.75 23.95
CA VAL A 204 -19.15 -6.70 25.36
C VAL A 204 -18.64 -5.43 26.03
N PRO A 205 -19.32 -4.91 27.05
CA PRO A 205 -18.89 -3.73 27.75
C PRO A 205 -17.53 -3.88 28.44
N LEU A 206 -16.66 -2.88 28.26
CA LEU A 206 -15.46 -2.71 29.06
C LEU A 206 -15.88 -2.15 30.43
N VAL A 207 -15.87 -3.02 31.43
CA VAL A 207 -16.34 -2.70 32.81
C VAL A 207 -15.25 -1.96 33.57
N ARG A 208 -15.65 -0.99 34.39
CA ARG A 208 -14.77 -0.17 35.25
C ARG A 208 -15.20 -0.21 36.71
N PRO A 209 -14.31 0.05 37.65
CA PRO A 209 -12.87 0.40 37.47
C PRO A 209 -12.04 -0.79 37.01
N LEU A 210 -11.05 -0.53 36.16
CA LEU A 210 -10.07 -1.53 35.75
C LEU A 210 -9.03 -1.76 36.84
N PRO A 211 -8.44 -2.97 36.93
CA PRO A 211 -7.27 -3.23 37.79
C PRO A 211 -6.14 -2.24 37.53
N PRO A 212 -5.34 -1.85 38.54
CA PRO A 212 -4.29 -0.84 38.39
C PRO A 212 -3.34 -1.09 37.21
N PHE A 213 -2.95 -2.34 36.99
CA PHE A 213 -2.03 -2.72 35.90
C PHE A 213 -2.60 -2.55 34.50
N GLN A 214 -3.94 -2.64 34.34
CA GLN A 214 -4.60 -2.45 33.04
C GLN A 214 -4.90 -0.97 32.72
N ARG A 215 -4.89 -0.09 33.73
CA ARG A 215 -5.25 1.33 33.52
C ARG A 215 -4.28 2.08 32.64
N HIS A 216 -3.01 1.68 32.62
CA HIS A 216 -1.94 2.32 31.87
C HIS A 216 -1.51 1.53 30.64
N ASN A 217 -2.11 0.39 30.40
CA ASN A 217 -1.79 -0.43 29.26
C ASN A 217 -2.19 0.27 27.95
N LEU A 218 -1.24 0.49 27.05
CA LEU A 218 -1.45 1.09 25.72
C LEU A 218 -1.89 -0.01 24.75
N ASN A 219 -3.11 -0.54 24.97
CA ASN A 219 -3.65 -1.62 24.14
C ASN A 219 -5.12 -1.38 23.76
N ASP A 220 -5.48 -0.11 23.59
CA ASP A 220 -6.85 0.28 23.23
C ASP A 220 -6.85 1.33 22.13
N TYR A 221 -7.84 1.29 21.25
CA TYR A 221 -8.10 2.35 20.28
C TYR A 221 -9.06 3.38 20.88
N LEU A 222 -8.72 4.65 20.77
CA LEU A 222 -9.52 5.76 21.27
C LEU A 222 -10.09 6.60 20.12
N PHE A 223 -11.41 6.50 19.95
CA PHE A 223 -12.16 7.31 18.99
C PHE A 223 -12.85 8.47 19.69
N VAL A 224 -12.83 9.62 19.04
CA VAL A 224 -13.48 10.83 19.54
C VAL A 224 -14.29 11.47 18.41
N ARG A 225 -15.50 11.90 18.74
CA ARG A 225 -16.31 12.78 17.88
C ARG A 225 -16.23 14.19 18.41
N LEU A 226 -15.71 15.11 17.62
CA LEU A 226 -15.62 16.52 17.96
C LEU A 226 -16.96 17.21 17.80
N ARG A 227 -17.21 18.26 18.59
CA ARG A 227 -18.37 19.14 18.39
C ARG A 227 -18.23 19.91 17.07
N PRO A 228 -19.34 20.32 16.43
CA PRO A 228 -19.29 21.01 15.13
C PRO A 228 -18.43 22.28 15.12
N SER A 229 -18.36 22.98 16.26
CA SER A 229 -17.60 24.24 16.43
C SER A 229 -16.12 24.05 16.70
N VAL A 230 -15.64 22.81 16.89
CA VAL A 230 -14.26 22.55 17.32
C VAL A 230 -13.40 22.09 16.16
N SER A 231 -12.34 22.84 15.86
CA SER A 231 -11.35 22.44 14.87
C SER A 231 -10.38 21.38 15.43
N LEU A 232 -9.84 20.54 14.53
CA LEU A 232 -8.81 19.55 14.89
C LEU A 232 -7.58 20.21 15.53
N HIS A 233 -7.19 21.39 15.04
CA HIS A 233 -6.06 22.14 15.58
C HIS A 233 -6.31 22.54 17.04
N HIS A 234 -7.48 23.13 17.34
CA HIS A 234 -7.86 23.49 18.71
C HIS A 234 -7.88 22.29 19.65
N PHE A 235 -8.45 21.17 19.19
CA PHE A 235 -8.45 19.94 19.98
C PHE A 235 -7.04 19.39 20.24
N ASN A 236 -6.13 19.46 19.25
CA ASN A 236 -4.74 19.07 19.44
C ASN A 236 -3.98 19.94 20.43
N LEU A 237 -4.24 21.27 20.45
CA LEU A 237 -3.69 22.14 21.49
C LEU A 237 -4.20 21.75 22.89
N ARG A 238 -5.47 21.38 23.00
CA ARG A 238 -6.05 20.88 24.25
C ARG A 238 -5.42 19.57 24.70
N LEU A 239 -5.23 18.63 23.79
CA LEU A 239 -4.53 17.37 24.05
C LEU A 239 -3.09 17.59 24.49
N GLY A 240 -2.40 18.58 23.93
CA GLY A 240 -1.05 18.97 24.37
C GLY A 240 -1.02 19.40 25.83
N ARG A 241 -1.99 20.23 26.27
CA ARG A 241 -2.10 20.65 27.67
C ARG A 241 -2.41 19.47 28.60
N ILE A 242 -3.30 18.55 28.19
CA ILE A 242 -3.62 17.33 28.93
C ILE A 242 -2.38 16.44 29.04
N ALA A 243 -1.64 16.25 27.96
CA ALA A 243 -0.40 15.49 27.96
C ALA A 243 0.64 16.09 28.91
N SER A 244 0.81 17.41 28.91
CA SER A 244 1.71 18.10 29.85
C SER A 244 1.29 17.93 31.32
N ALA A 245 -0.02 18.03 31.60
CA ALA A 245 -0.57 17.79 32.94
C ALA A 245 -0.37 16.31 33.39
N MET A 246 -0.56 15.36 32.50
CA MET A 246 -0.27 13.95 32.77
C MET A 246 1.22 13.74 33.09
N MET A 247 2.10 14.38 32.32
CA MET A 247 3.55 14.31 32.53
C MET A 247 3.99 14.90 33.86
N ALA A 248 3.33 15.97 34.35
CA ALA A 248 3.61 16.56 35.65
C ALA A 248 3.37 15.58 36.82
N THR A 249 2.44 14.64 36.67
CA THR A 249 2.12 13.61 37.68
C THR A 249 3.02 12.36 37.59
N VAL A 250 3.87 12.27 36.56
CA VAL A 250 4.79 11.13 36.40
C VAL A 250 5.91 11.25 37.43
N PRO A 251 6.16 10.22 38.25
CA PRO A 251 7.27 10.18 39.21
C PRO A 251 8.62 10.50 38.56
N VAL A 252 9.49 11.22 39.24
CA VAL A 252 10.79 11.69 38.70
C VAL A 252 11.61 10.55 38.06
N ARG A 253 11.57 9.36 38.66
CA ARG A 253 12.27 8.16 38.16
C ARG A 253 11.78 7.71 36.75
N PHE A 254 10.59 8.11 36.30
CA PHE A 254 10.02 7.75 35.00
C PHE A 254 10.01 8.90 34.00
N ARG A 255 10.38 10.12 34.38
CA ARG A 255 10.32 11.30 33.51
C ARG A 255 11.19 11.18 32.26
N ARG A 256 12.41 10.63 32.39
CA ARG A 256 13.28 10.41 31.22
C ARG A 256 12.64 9.51 30.17
N GLN A 257 11.94 8.46 30.60
CA GLN A 257 11.32 7.44 29.75
C GLN A 257 10.07 7.95 29.06
N SER A 258 9.38 8.88 29.71
CA SER A 258 8.18 9.56 29.18
C SER A 258 8.54 10.84 28.41
N GLN A 259 9.84 11.08 28.19
CA GLN A 259 10.30 12.27 27.51
C GLN A 259 9.75 12.32 26.07
N GLY A 260 9.13 13.44 25.71
CA GLY A 260 8.47 13.60 24.43
C GLY A 260 7.06 12.99 24.36
N PHE A 261 6.48 12.54 25.48
CA PHE A 261 5.07 12.09 25.53
C PHE A 261 4.14 13.15 24.92
N ARG A 262 3.37 12.74 23.94
CA ARG A 262 2.40 13.59 23.25
C ARG A 262 1.13 12.80 22.97
N LEU A 263 0.03 13.51 23.08
CA LEU A 263 -1.27 13.04 22.59
C LEU A 263 -1.62 13.83 21.34
N MET A 264 -2.00 13.14 20.27
CA MET A 264 -2.33 13.76 19.01
C MET A 264 -3.58 13.13 18.41
N ALA A 265 -4.56 13.94 18.11
CA ALA A 265 -5.72 13.52 17.34
C ALA A 265 -5.40 13.62 15.85
N VAL A 266 -5.75 12.60 15.13
CA VAL A 266 -5.57 12.46 13.67
C VAL A 266 -6.92 12.17 13.03
N PRO A 267 -7.25 12.72 11.86
CA PRO A 267 -8.47 12.36 11.15
C PRO A 267 -8.60 10.86 11.01
N MET A 268 -9.79 10.34 11.23
CA MET A 268 -10.07 8.90 11.23
C MET A 268 -9.53 8.21 9.97
N ARG A 269 -9.69 8.84 8.80
CA ARG A 269 -9.18 8.33 7.52
C ARG A 269 -7.66 8.14 7.54
N ASP A 270 -6.94 9.19 7.93
CA ASP A 270 -5.47 9.15 7.91
C ASP A 270 -4.94 8.11 8.90
N ALA A 271 -5.59 8.00 10.07
CA ALA A 271 -5.27 6.93 11.03
C ALA A 271 -5.45 5.54 10.43
N MET A 272 -6.57 5.32 9.72
CA MET A 272 -6.86 4.05 9.05
C MET A 272 -5.82 3.69 7.98
N LEU A 273 -5.42 4.67 7.17
CA LEU A 273 -4.41 4.47 6.13
C LEU A 273 -3.02 4.20 6.73
N HIS A 274 -2.67 4.90 7.79
CA HIS A 274 -1.39 4.70 8.48
C HIS A 274 -1.31 3.33 9.16
N LEU A 275 -2.35 2.88 9.83
CA LEU A 275 -2.38 1.56 10.47
C LEU A 275 -2.20 0.41 9.48
N GLN A 276 -2.71 0.57 8.27
CA GLN A 276 -2.53 -0.42 7.20
C GLN A 276 -1.23 -0.22 6.41
N GLY A 277 -0.49 0.87 6.69
CA GLY A 277 0.72 1.22 5.94
C GLY A 277 0.49 1.63 4.51
N VAL A 278 -0.72 2.00 4.17
CA VAL A 278 -1.12 2.35 2.78
C VAL A 278 -1.20 3.85 2.55
N ALA A 279 -0.85 4.66 3.54
CA ALA A 279 -1.00 6.12 3.46
C ALA A 279 -0.23 6.76 2.29
N SER A 280 0.95 6.23 1.96
CA SER A 280 1.77 6.71 0.85
C SER A 280 1.29 6.24 -0.52
N LEU A 281 0.46 5.19 -0.60
CA LEU A 281 -0.04 4.69 -1.90
C LEU A 281 -0.76 5.77 -2.70
N ARG A 282 -1.59 6.57 -2.06
CA ARG A 282 -2.33 7.65 -2.76
C ARG A 282 -1.41 8.55 -3.56
N TRP A 283 -0.25 8.90 -3.01
CA TRP A 283 0.73 9.77 -3.67
C TRP A 283 1.53 9.03 -4.73
N ILE A 284 1.91 7.79 -4.48
CA ILE A 284 2.65 6.94 -5.43
C ILE A 284 1.80 6.73 -6.69
N PHE A 285 0.54 6.34 -6.51
CA PHE A 285 -0.36 6.12 -7.63
C PHE A 285 -0.69 7.42 -8.37
N LEU A 286 -0.90 8.52 -7.66
CA LEU A 286 -1.12 9.83 -8.28
C LEU A 286 0.08 10.25 -9.15
N VAL A 287 1.30 10.14 -8.63
CA VAL A 287 2.52 10.48 -9.36
C VAL A 287 2.73 9.55 -10.55
N ALA A 288 2.54 8.25 -10.37
CA ALA A 288 2.67 7.28 -11.46
C ALA A 288 1.62 7.52 -12.56
N GLY A 289 0.36 7.75 -12.19
CA GLY A 289 -0.71 8.09 -13.12
C GLY A 289 -0.44 9.40 -13.86
N LEU A 290 0.02 10.43 -13.15
CA LEU A 290 0.42 11.70 -13.75
C LEU A 290 1.57 11.51 -14.76
N PHE A 291 2.57 10.68 -14.44
CA PHE A 291 3.67 10.39 -15.36
C PHE A 291 3.18 9.72 -16.64
N VAL A 292 2.31 8.71 -16.51
CA VAL A 292 1.72 8.01 -17.67
C VAL A 292 0.83 8.95 -18.47
N TRP A 293 0.03 9.79 -17.82
CA TRP A 293 -0.81 10.77 -18.49
C TRP A 293 0.00 11.81 -19.27
N VAL A 294 1.02 12.42 -18.64
CA VAL A 294 1.90 13.38 -19.33
C VAL A 294 2.60 12.73 -20.51
N LEU A 295 3.07 11.48 -20.33
CA LEU A 295 3.72 10.72 -21.38
C LEU A 295 2.79 10.49 -22.59
N ALA A 296 1.53 10.15 -22.33
CA ALA A 296 0.51 9.98 -23.36
C ALA A 296 0.20 11.31 -24.09
N VAL A 297 -0.02 12.40 -23.33
CA VAL A 297 -0.30 13.73 -23.90
C VAL A 297 0.87 14.21 -24.77
N VAL A 298 2.10 14.01 -24.31
CA VAL A 298 3.30 14.36 -25.08
C VAL A 298 3.38 13.57 -26.39
N ASN A 299 3.12 12.26 -26.34
CA ASN A 299 3.09 11.42 -27.53
C ASN A 299 2.00 11.82 -28.52
N LEU A 300 0.78 12.06 -28.01
CA LEU A 300 -0.33 12.52 -28.84
C LEU A 300 -0.05 13.90 -29.45
N THR A 301 0.57 14.81 -28.70
CA THR A 301 1.01 16.12 -29.21
C THR A 301 2.03 15.96 -30.33
N HIS A 302 2.98 15.04 -30.19
CA HIS A 302 3.90 14.70 -31.28
C HIS A 302 3.15 14.22 -32.53
N HIS A 303 2.21 13.28 -32.36
CA HIS A 303 1.40 12.79 -33.48
C HIS A 303 0.58 13.91 -34.14
N ALA A 304 -0.02 14.78 -33.32
CA ALA A 304 -0.83 15.91 -33.83
C ALA A 304 0.04 16.93 -34.59
N LEU A 305 1.24 17.23 -34.10
CA LEU A 305 2.19 18.12 -34.79
C LEU A 305 2.68 17.56 -36.14
N VAL A 306 2.88 16.25 -36.18
CA VAL A 306 3.28 15.54 -37.42
C VAL A 306 2.15 15.57 -38.43
N ARG A 307 0.90 15.31 -38.00
CA ARG A 307 -0.28 15.30 -38.86
C ARG A 307 -0.67 16.69 -39.31
N GLY A 308 -0.69 17.67 -38.43
CA GLY A 308 -1.06 19.05 -38.74
C GLY A 308 -0.19 19.67 -39.81
N ARG A 309 1.06 19.22 -39.95
CA ARG A 309 1.94 19.70 -41.02
C ARG A 309 1.74 19.01 -42.36
N ALA A 310 1.32 17.78 -42.39
CA ALA A 310 0.88 17.12 -43.62
C ALA A 310 -0.38 17.80 -44.20
N GLU A 311 -1.13 18.45 -43.36
CA GLU A 311 -2.40 19.15 -43.68
C GLU A 311 -2.20 20.69 -43.78
N LEU A 312 -0.95 21.19 -43.69
CA LEU A 312 -0.65 22.64 -43.70
C LEU A 312 -1.15 23.33 -44.98
N HIS A 313 -0.97 22.72 -46.14
CA HIS A 313 -1.41 23.29 -47.38
C HIS A 313 -2.92 23.47 -47.43
N GLU A 314 -3.67 22.45 -47.07
CA GLU A 314 -5.15 22.49 -46.96
C GLU A 314 -5.59 23.55 -45.96
N THR A 315 -4.92 23.60 -44.78
CA THR A 315 -5.23 24.59 -43.73
C THR A 315 -4.92 26.00 -44.19
N ALA A 316 -3.84 26.20 -44.96
CA ALA A 316 -3.49 27.49 -45.55
C ALA A 316 -4.50 27.95 -46.55
N VAL A 317 -4.97 27.06 -47.47
CA VAL A 317 -6.03 27.34 -48.42
C VAL A 317 -7.30 27.74 -47.72
N ARG A 318 -7.76 26.95 -46.73
CA ARG A 318 -8.95 27.28 -45.93
C ARG A 318 -8.86 28.64 -45.24
N ARG A 319 -7.68 29.03 -44.78
CA ARG A 319 -7.47 30.32 -44.16
C ARG A 319 -7.51 31.47 -45.13
N VAL A 320 -6.95 31.32 -46.34
CA VAL A 320 -7.07 32.30 -47.43
C VAL A 320 -8.52 32.50 -47.85
N LEU A 321 -9.33 31.42 -47.83
CA LEU A 321 -10.76 31.44 -48.05
C LEU A 321 -11.59 31.99 -46.88
N GLY A 322 -10.93 32.57 -45.84
CA GLY A 322 -11.57 33.27 -44.74
C GLY A 322 -11.87 32.43 -43.52
N ALA A 323 -11.37 31.20 -43.37
CA ALA A 323 -11.58 30.40 -42.17
C ALA A 323 -10.88 31.01 -40.96
N THR A 324 -11.65 31.26 -39.90
CA THR A 324 -11.14 31.73 -38.61
C THR A 324 -10.35 30.65 -37.91
N ARG A 325 -9.49 31.08 -36.96
CA ARG A 325 -8.73 30.13 -36.12
C ARG A 325 -9.67 29.16 -35.37
N TRP A 326 -10.82 29.63 -34.93
CA TRP A 326 -11.84 28.82 -34.25
C TRP A 326 -12.45 27.76 -35.16
N ARG A 327 -12.73 28.07 -36.42
CA ARG A 327 -13.21 27.06 -37.38
C ARG A 327 -12.18 25.99 -37.67
N LEU A 328 -10.91 26.38 -37.79
CA LEU A 328 -9.80 25.42 -37.97
C LEU A 328 -9.61 24.52 -36.74
N SER A 329 -9.65 25.10 -35.51
CA SER A 329 -9.57 24.32 -34.28
C SER A 329 -10.77 23.41 -34.08
N ALA A 330 -11.98 23.87 -34.36
CA ALA A 330 -13.22 23.07 -34.29
C ALA A 330 -13.15 21.87 -35.23
N GLY A 331 -12.62 22.05 -36.46
CA GLY A 331 -12.41 20.95 -37.39
C GLY A 331 -11.41 19.89 -36.90
N LEU A 332 -10.31 20.31 -36.27
CA LEU A 332 -9.34 19.40 -35.66
C LEU A 332 -9.92 18.67 -34.43
N LEU A 333 -10.66 19.38 -33.58
CA LEU A 333 -11.36 18.77 -32.44
C LEU A 333 -12.39 17.74 -32.89
N ALA A 334 -13.23 18.10 -33.88
CA ALA A 334 -14.25 17.20 -34.40
C ALA A 334 -13.68 15.90 -34.96
N GLN A 335 -12.45 15.92 -35.49
CA GLN A 335 -11.76 14.70 -35.94
C GLN A 335 -11.22 13.84 -34.77
N GLN A 336 -10.81 14.47 -33.67
CA GLN A 336 -10.18 13.77 -32.55
C GLN A 336 -11.14 13.31 -31.44
N VAL A 337 -12.28 14.00 -31.30
CA VAL A 337 -13.29 13.68 -30.27
C VAL A 337 -13.82 12.25 -30.39
N PRO A 338 -14.20 11.73 -31.58
CA PRO A 338 -14.67 10.35 -31.68
C PRO A 338 -13.62 9.32 -31.27
N LEU A 339 -12.34 9.57 -31.62
CA LEU A 339 -11.24 8.71 -31.23
C LEU A 339 -11.03 8.72 -29.71
N ALA A 340 -11.10 9.90 -29.10
CA ALA A 340 -10.98 10.05 -27.65
C ALA A 340 -12.13 9.34 -26.92
N LEU A 341 -13.36 9.47 -27.37
CA LEU A 341 -14.53 8.79 -26.80
C LEU A 341 -14.44 7.28 -26.92
N LEU A 342 -14.02 6.77 -28.09
CA LEU A 342 -13.80 5.34 -28.29
C LEU A 342 -12.66 4.81 -27.39
N SER A 343 -11.56 5.56 -27.27
CA SER A 343 -10.45 5.19 -26.40
C SER A 343 -10.86 5.18 -24.93
N TRP A 344 -11.63 6.18 -24.50
CA TRP A 344 -12.18 6.28 -23.16
C TRP A 344 -13.17 5.13 -22.88
N GLY A 345 -14.08 4.85 -23.83
CA GLY A 345 -15.01 3.73 -23.71
C GLY A 345 -14.33 2.38 -23.59
N ALA A 346 -13.23 2.16 -24.34
CA ALA A 346 -12.41 0.95 -24.25
C ALA A 346 -11.59 0.90 -22.93
N ALA A 347 -11.20 2.06 -22.38
CA ALA A 347 -10.44 2.14 -21.13
C ALA A 347 -11.27 1.74 -19.90
N VAL A 348 -12.57 2.03 -19.88
CA VAL A 348 -13.44 1.76 -18.72
C VAL A 348 -13.46 0.27 -18.33
N PRO A 349 -13.74 -0.71 -19.22
CA PRO A 349 -13.72 -2.12 -18.84
C PRO A 349 -12.32 -2.59 -18.40
N VAL A 350 -11.25 -2.08 -19.02
CA VAL A 350 -9.88 -2.40 -18.62
C VAL A 350 -9.62 -1.89 -17.22
N ALA A 351 -9.98 -0.63 -16.92
CA ALA A 351 -9.84 -0.06 -15.58
C ALA A 351 -10.65 -0.85 -14.53
N ILE A 352 -11.83 -1.36 -14.84
CA ILE A 352 -12.61 -2.23 -13.95
C ILE A 352 -11.84 -3.51 -13.61
N LEU A 353 -11.23 -4.15 -14.62
CA LEU A 353 -10.44 -5.36 -14.42
C LEU A 353 -9.19 -5.09 -13.59
N GLU A 354 -8.46 -4.00 -13.88
CA GLU A 354 -7.30 -3.57 -13.10
C GLU A 354 -7.67 -3.30 -11.64
N ILE A 355 -8.77 -2.59 -11.40
CA ILE A 355 -9.24 -2.25 -10.05
C ILE A 355 -9.66 -3.52 -9.30
N ARG A 356 -10.39 -4.45 -9.92
CA ARG A 356 -10.77 -5.72 -9.30
C ARG A 356 -9.54 -6.52 -8.89
N TRP A 357 -8.61 -6.72 -9.83
CA TRP A 357 -7.37 -7.43 -9.57
C TRP A 357 -6.57 -6.80 -8.42
N PHE A 358 -6.45 -5.47 -8.41
CA PHE A 358 -5.72 -4.73 -7.38
C PHE A 358 -6.43 -4.77 -6.01
N SER A 359 -7.75 -4.60 -5.98
CA SER A 359 -8.51 -4.54 -4.72
C SER A 359 -8.57 -5.88 -3.99
N GLU A 360 -8.60 -7.00 -4.71
CA GLU A 360 -8.58 -8.35 -4.12
C GLU A 360 -7.24 -8.65 -3.45
N GLY A 361 -6.14 -8.13 -3.99
CA GLY A 361 -4.80 -8.31 -3.43
C GLY A 361 -4.54 -7.47 -2.19
N ILE A 362 -4.76 -6.18 -2.28
CA ILE A 362 -4.27 -5.20 -1.29
C ILE A 362 -5.18 -5.04 -0.08
N LEU A 363 -6.49 -5.16 -0.26
CA LEU A 363 -7.45 -4.78 0.77
C LEU A 363 -8.02 -5.96 1.56
N SER A 364 -7.34 -7.09 1.57
CA SER A 364 -7.73 -8.29 2.33
C SER A 364 -7.86 -8.05 3.85
N GLY A 365 -7.30 -6.94 4.38
CA GLY A 365 -7.29 -6.56 5.79
C GLY A 365 -8.55 -5.84 6.32
N GLY A 366 -9.65 -5.78 5.56
CA GLY A 366 -10.89 -5.13 6.01
C GLY A 366 -10.99 -3.63 5.70
N LEU A 367 -9.93 -2.97 5.20
CA LEU A 367 -9.97 -1.56 4.79
C LEU A 367 -10.94 -1.35 3.62
N ASN A 368 -11.08 -2.33 2.72
CA ASN A 368 -12.00 -2.29 1.59
C ASN A 368 -13.47 -2.09 2.01
N ARG A 369 -13.83 -2.50 3.21
CA ARG A 369 -15.19 -2.29 3.75
C ARG A 369 -15.49 -0.82 4.04
N PHE A 370 -14.47 -0.04 4.37
CA PHE A 370 -14.59 1.38 4.76
C PHE A 370 -14.18 2.34 3.64
N LEU A 371 -13.19 1.94 2.85
CA LEU A 371 -12.64 2.70 1.74
C LEU A 371 -12.53 1.80 0.49
N PRO A 372 -13.67 1.33 -0.07
CA PRO A 372 -13.63 0.47 -1.23
C PRO A 372 -13.04 1.22 -2.43
N ILE A 373 -12.06 0.59 -3.08
CA ILE A 373 -11.53 1.08 -4.36
C ILE A 373 -12.47 0.58 -5.45
N GLY A 374 -12.97 1.49 -6.25
CA GLY A 374 -13.88 1.15 -7.33
C GLY A 374 -14.12 2.33 -8.28
N LEU A 375 -14.54 2.03 -9.48
CA LEU A 375 -15.07 3.01 -10.42
C LEU A 375 -16.41 3.51 -9.89
N ASN A 376 -16.48 4.79 -9.59
CA ASN A 376 -17.68 5.52 -9.28
C ASN A 376 -17.80 6.72 -10.22
N ASP A 377 -18.93 7.40 -10.19
CA ASP A 377 -19.22 8.53 -11.08
C ASP A 377 -18.14 9.61 -11.05
N VAL A 378 -17.55 9.86 -9.87
CA VAL A 378 -16.48 10.85 -9.71
C VAL A 378 -15.23 10.43 -10.47
N VAL A 379 -14.76 9.18 -10.28
CA VAL A 379 -13.57 8.67 -10.98
C VAL A 379 -13.79 8.61 -12.49
N VAL A 380 -14.98 8.20 -12.93
CA VAL A 380 -15.36 8.19 -14.36
C VAL A 380 -15.33 9.61 -14.93
N LEU A 381 -15.84 10.60 -14.19
CA LEU A 381 -15.78 12.01 -14.57
C LEU A 381 -14.33 12.53 -14.60
N GLU A 382 -13.50 12.19 -13.60
CA GLU A 382 -12.08 12.56 -13.56
C GLU A 382 -11.32 11.99 -14.78
N MET A 383 -11.56 10.73 -15.11
CA MET A 383 -10.98 10.10 -16.32
C MET A 383 -11.40 10.85 -17.59
N LEU A 384 -12.68 11.24 -17.69
CA LEU A 384 -13.20 11.99 -18.82
C LEU A 384 -12.55 13.38 -18.91
N VAL A 385 -12.45 14.08 -17.77
CA VAL A 385 -11.81 15.41 -17.67
C VAL A 385 -10.35 15.34 -18.07
N LEU A 386 -9.59 14.37 -17.57
CA LEU A 386 -8.18 14.19 -17.96
C LEU A 386 -8.03 13.88 -19.46
N THR A 387 -8.93 13.06 -20.02
CA THR A 387 -8.95 12.78 -21.46
C THR A 387 -9.26 14.04 -22.25
N ALA A 388 -10.23 14.83 -21.83
CA ALA A 388 -10.59 16.10 -22.46
C ALA A 388 -9.47 17.15 -22.39
N VAL A 389 -8.83 17.29 -21.23
CA VAL A 389 -7.66 18.19 -21.06
C VAL A 389 -6.49 17.73 -21.92
N GLY A 390 -6.21 16.45 -21.97
CA GLY A 390 -5.18 15.88 -22.85
C GLY A 390 -5.47 16.18 -24.32
N LEU A 391 -6.70 15.95 -24.75
CA LEU A 391 -7.17 16.27 -26.10
C LEU A 391 -7.02 17.77 -26.42
N PHE A 392 -7.43 18.64 -25.50
CA PHE A 392 -7.30 20.09 -25.66
C PHE A 392 -5.86 20.52 -25.85
N ILE A 393 -4.94 20.00 -25.04
CA ILE A 393 -3.51 20.26 -25.17
C ILE A 393 -2.98 19.79 -26.53
N THR A 394 -3.36 18.59 -26.97
CA THR A 394 -2.90 18.03 -28.24
C THR A 394 -3.38 18.81 -29.47
N VAL A 395 -4.48 19.55 -29.36
CA VAL A 395 -5.01 20.41 -30.45
C VAL A 395 -4.47 21.83 -30.36
N ILE A 396 -4.39 22.41 -29.16
CA ILE A 396 -3.99 23.82 -28.99
C ILE A 396 -2.51 24.05 -29.32
N VAL A 397 -1.65 23.09 -28.98
CA VAL A 397 -0.21 23.21 -29.21
C VAL A 397 0.15 23.31 -30.69
N PRO A 398 -0.35 22.47 -31.60
CA PRO A 398 -0.17 22.66 -33.03
C PRO A 398 -0.70 24.00 -33.55
N LEU A 399 -1.89 24.39 -33.11
CA LEU A 399 -2.52 25.67 -33.52
C LEU A 399 -1.69 26.88 -33.11
N TRP A 400 -1.15 26.85 -31.90
CA TRP A 400 -0.28 27.92 -31.38
C TRP A 400 1.01 28.05 -32.23
N GLN A 401 1.53 26.93 -32.75
CA GLN A 401 2.69 26.94 -33.63
C GLN A 401 2.38 27.38 -35.09
N MET A 402 1.10 27.32 -35.48
CA MET A 402 0.65 27.78 -36.80
C MET A 402 0.45 29.29 -36.82
N LYS A 403 1.53 30.07 -36.61
CA LYS A 403 1.50 31.53 -36.77
C LYS A 403 1.18 31.94 -38.21
N ALA A 404 0.57 33.11 -38.40
CA ALA A 404 0.17 33.64 -39.73
C ALA A 404 1.33 33.68 -40.72
N THR A 405 2.55 34.00 -40.26
CA THR A 405 3.78 34.05 -41.06
C THR A 405 4.20 32.70 -41.66
N VAL A 406 3.81 31.57 -41.03
CA VAL A 406 4.11 30.24 -41.60
C VAL A 406 3.12 29.89 -42.70
N LEU A 407 1.86 30.33 -42.62
CA LEU A 407 0.83 30.08 -43.63
C LEU A 407 1.12 30.82 -44.96
N TRP A 408 1.54 32.09 -44.92
CA TRP A 408 1.91 32.85 -46.11
C TRP A 408 3.12 32.24 -46.81
N GLY A 409 4.02 31.67 -46.04
CA GLY A 409 5.19 31.01 -46.62
C GLY A 409 4.95 29.64 -47.22
N VAL A 410 3.81 28.98 -46.95
CA VAL A 410 3.43 27.70 -47.58
C VAL A 410 2.79 27.91 -48.96
N LEU A 411 2.19 29.07 -49.19
CA LEU A 411 1.55 29.46 -50.48
C LEU A 411 2.53 30.05 -51.46
N GLY A 412 3.70 30.59 -51.02
CA GLY A 412 4.77 31.02 -51.91
C GLY A 412 5.59 29.82 -52.44
N GLU A 413 5.89 29.81 -53.72
CA GLU A 413 6.70 28.77 -54.41
C GLU A 413 8.03 28.51 -53.73
N GLY A 414 8.12 27.41 -52.99
CA GLY A 414 9.35 27.02 -52.33
C GLY A 414 9.26 25.70 -51.60
N ARG A 415 9.46 24.56 -52.27
CA ARG A 415 9.56 23.18 -51.74
C ARG A 415 10.68 22.96 -50.71
N GLY A 416 11.35 24.00 -50.20
CA GLY A 416 12.57 23.86 -49.42
C GLY A 416 12.63 24.48 -48.02
N ARG A 417 11.51 24.79 -47.35
CA ARG A 417 11.60 25.44 -46.03
C ARG A 417 11.97 24.50 -44.90
N THR A 418 13.11 24.74 -44.27
CA THR A 418 13.60 24.11 -43.06
C THR A 418 12.68 24.41 -41.86
N MET A 419 12.59 23.48 -40.93
CA MET A 419 11.81 23.62 -39.69
C MET A 419 12.35 24.81 -38.87
N SER A 420 11.43 25.65 -38.33
CA SER A 420 11.85 26.77 -37.48
C SER A 420 12.64 26.27 -36.25
N ARG A 421 13.61 27.05 -35.81
CA ARG A 421 14.43 26.71 -34.62
C ARG A 421 13.54 26.51 -33.38
N GLN A 422 12.46 27.27 -33.24
CA GLN A 422 11.53 27.20 -32.14
C GLN A 422 10.74 25.85 -32.10
N THR A 423 10.20 25.42 -33.22
CA THR A 423 9.50 24.14 -33.35
C THR A 423 10.43 22.96 -33.07
N ARG A 424 11.65 23.02 -33.57
CA ARG A 424 12.65 21.99 -33.32
C ARG A 424 13.01 21.89 -31.84
N ARG A 425 13.23 23.01 -31.14
CA ARG A 425 13.50 23.05 -29.70
C ARG A 425 12.32 22.50 -28.92
N PHE A 426 11.10 22.86 -29.32
CA PHE A 426 9.90 22.36 -28.68
C PHE A 426 9.75 20.82 -28.78
N LEU A 427 9.92 20.25 -29.98
CA LEU A 427 9.91 18.80 -30.19
C LEU A 427 11.03 18.09 -29.39
N GLN A 428 12.20 18.71 -29.31
CA GLN A 428 13.29 18.19 -28.49
C GLN A 428 12.97 18.21 -26.99
N SER A 429 12.36 19.29 -26.47
CA SER A 429 11.96 19.36 -25.06
C SER A 429 10.91 18.31 -24.71
N LEU A 430 9.97 18.05 -25.62
CA LEU A 430 9.01 16.96 -25.44
C LEU A 430 9.70 15.59 -25.37
N SER A 431 10.71 15.33 -26.23
CA SER A 431 11.48 14.09 -26.15
C SER A 431 12.31 13.99 -24.87
N VAL A 432 12.87 15.11 -24.39
CA VAL A 432 13.58 15.18 -23.11
C VAL A 432 12.65 14.81 -21.96
N SER A 433 11.44 15.38 -21.92
CA SER A 433 10.46 15.05 -20.85
C SER A 433 9.99 13.60 -20.90
N GLN A 434 9.81 13.02 -22.10
CA GLN A 434 9.49 11.59 -22.24
C GLN A 434 10.59 10.69 -21.65
N ILE A 435 11.84 10.96 -21.97
CA ILE A 435 12.99 10.21 -21.45
C ILE A 435 13.06 10.34 -19.92
N ALA A 436 12.88 11.55 -19.40
CA ALA A 436 12.89 11.79 -17.96
C ALA A 436 11.79 11.02 -17.21
N LEU A 437 10.55 11.05 -17.72
CA LEU A 437 9.42 10.31 -17.14
C LEU A 437 9.63 8.80 -17.22
N ALA A 438 10.17 8.30 -18.34
CA ALA A 438 10.48 6.88 -18.50
C ALA A 438 11.54 6.41 -17.49
N VAL A 439 12.59 7.21 -17.26
CA VAL A 439 13.59 6.91 -16.22
C VAL A 439 12.95 6.86 -14.84
N GLY A 440 12.07 7.82 -14.51
CA GLY A 440 11.35 7.85 -13.25
C GLY A 440 10.47 6.62 -13.03
N LEU A 441 9.68 6.23 -14.04
CA LEU A 441 8.83 5.03 -14.01
C LEU A 441 9.66 3.76 -13.91
N LEU A 442 10.73 3.62 -14.72
CA LEU A 442 11.61 2.45 -14.65
C LEU A 442 12.27 2.33 -13.28
N THR A 443 12.74 3.44 -12.73
CA THR A 443 13.32 3.46 -11.39
C THR A 443 12.31 2.99 -10.36
N GLY A 444 11.07 3.49 -10.40
CA GLY A 444 10.00 3.06 -9.50
C GLY A 444 9.69 1.57 -9.58
N GLY A 445 9.57 1.03 -10.78
CA GLY A 445 9.36 -0.40 -11.02
C GLY A 445 10.52 -1.26 -10.53
N LEU A 446 11.76 -0.91 -10.87
CA LEU A 446 12.95 -1.67 -10.46
C LEU A 446 13.21 -1.57 -8.96
N VAL A 447 13.06 -0.39 -8.35
CA VAL A 447 13.21 -0.21 -6.90
C VAL A 447 12.20 -1.05 -6.15
N SER A 448 10.93 -1.04 -6.55
CA SER A 448 9.89 -1.84 -5.88
C SER A 448 10.16 -3.35 -6.02
N ALA A 449 10.53 -3.82 -7.21
CA ALA A 449 10.87 -5.21 -7.46
C ALA A 449 12.11 -5.65 -6.65
N THR A 450 13.19 -4.87 -6.69
CA THR A 450 14.46 -5.18 -6.00
C THR A 450 14.26 -5.13 -4.48
N SER A 451 13.55 -4.13 -3.97
CA SER A 451 13.24 -4.02 -2.54
C SER A 451 12.42 -5.21 -2.05
N LEU A 452 11.41 -5.62 -2.81
CA LEU A 452 10.60 -6.80 -2.49
C LEU A 452 11.44 -8.07 -2.53
N PHE A 453 12.22 -8.26 -3.58
CA PHE A 453 13.13 -9.40 -3.72
C PHE A 453 14.10 -9.48 -2.53
N ALA A 454 14.77 -8.38 -2.21
CA ALA A 454 15.70 -8.31 -1.09
C ALA A 454 15.01 -8.57 0.27
N ALA A 455 13.79 -8.08 0.45
CA ALA A 455 13.02 -8.29 1.67
C ALA A 455 12.57 -9.75 1.86
N LEU A 456 12.27 -10.45 0.76
CA LEU A 456 11.86 -11.87 0.78
C LEU A 456 13.05 -12.84 0.90
N HIS A 457 14.24 -12.43 0.43
CA HIS A 457 15.45 -13.27 0.43
C HIS A 457 16.44 -12.92 1.55
N ARG A 458 16.09 -11.95 2.40
CA ARG A 458 16.92 -11.66 3.58
C ARG A 458 16.92 -12.85 4.55
N PRO A 459 17.99 -13.04 5.34
CA PRO A 459 18.00 -14.03 6.40
C PRO A 459 16.82 -13.79 7.35
N LEU A 460 15.96 -14.80 7.49
CA LEU A 460 14.78 -14.70 8.36
C LEU A 460 15.16 -14.82 9.85
N GLY A 461 16.34 -15.38 10.14
CA GLY A 461 16.74 -15.75 11.49
C GLY A 461 16.09 -17.05 11.97
N PHE A 462 15.30 -17.70 11.11
CA PHE A 462 14.68 -19.01 11.34
C PHE A 462 14.47 -19.74 10.00
N ASP A 463 14.22 -21.05 10.05
CA ASP A 463 13.96 -21.86 8.85
C ASP A 463 12.45 -22.14 8.69
N PRO A 464 11.79 -21.63 7.63
CA PRO A 464 10.37 -21.89 7.37
C PRO A 464 10.07 -23.21 6.64
N ARG A 465 11.10 -23.93 6.15
CA ARG A 465 10.94 -25.12 5.31
C ARG A 465 10.47 -26.31 6.13
N GLY A 466 9.57 -27.12 5.56
CA GLY A 466 9.03 -28.29 6.23
C GLY A 466 8.15 -27.99 7.44
N ARG A 467 7.84 -26.71 7.73
CA ARG A 467 7.07 -26.33 8.91
C ARG A 467 5.66 -25.92 8.56
N VAL A 468 4.73 -26.31 9.43
CA VAL A 468 3.32 -26.00 9.37
C VAL A 468 2.95 -25.23 10.64
N VAL A 469 2.14 -24.20 10.49
CA VAL A 469 1.60 -23.42 11.61
C VAL A 469 0.10 -23.67 11.67
N ALA A 470 -0.37 -24.15 12.82
CA ALA A 470 -1.77 -24.35 13.13
C ALA A 470 -2.22 -23.36 14.21
N ARG A 471 -3.19 -22.52 13.92
CA ARG A 471 -3.86 -21.69 14.93
C ARG A 471 -4.92 -22.53 15.64
N VAL A 472 -4.72 -22.79 16.91
CA VAL A 472 -5.58 -23.66 17.71
C VAL A 472 -6.31 -22.85 18.75
N LEU A 473 -7.57 -23.21 18.97
CA LEU A 473 -8.42 -22.67 20.03
C LEU A 473 -8.75 -23.80 21.02
N LEU A 474 -8.39 -23.60 22.27
CA LEU A 474 -8.66 -24.56 23.36
C LEU A 474 -10.07 -24.37 23.96
N PRO A 475 -10.70 -25.47 24.40
CA PRO A 475 -11.93 -25.39 25.18
C PRO A 475 -11.65 -24.82 26.58
N ARG A 476 -12.67 -24.25 27.20
CA ARG A 476 -12.56 -23.59 28.50
C ARG A 476 -12.40 -24.51 29.69
N THR A 477 -12.69 -25.78 29.49
CA THR A 477 -12.67 -26.80 30.55
C THR A 477 -11.29 -27.27 30.91
N VAL A 478 -10.26 -26.87 30.09
CA VAL A 478 -8.89 -27.34 30.28
C VAL A 478 -8.00 -26.23 30.87
N ARG A 479 -7.00 -26.63 31.63
CA ARG A 479 -5.93 -25.76 32.06
C ARG A 479 -5.01 -25.46 30.83
N VAL A 480 -5.01 -24.20 30.45
CA VAL A 480 -4.41 -23.76 29.19
C VAL A 480 -2.94 -24.21 29.03
N GLN A 481 -2.14 -24.16 30.10
CA GLN A 481 -0.75 -24.57 30.09
C GLN A 481 -0.57 -26.06 29.84
N GLU A 482 -1.29 -26.87 30.61
CA GLU A 482 -1.25 -28.33 30.51
C GLU A 482 -1.70 -28.76 29.13
N ALA A 483 -2.75 -28.10 28.58
CA ALA A 483 -3.28 -28.41 27.27
C ALA A 483 -2.25 -28.15 26.16
N TRP A 484 -1.51 -27.02 26.19
CA TRP A 484 -0.47 -26.75 25.20
C TRP A 484 0.67 -27.75 25.29
N TYR A 485 1.07 -28.10 26.50
CA TYR A 485 2.09 -29.14 26.72
C TYR A 485 1.62 -30.50 26.16
N HIS A 486 0.41 -30.91 26.44
CA HIS A 486 -0.15 -32.17 25.95
C HIS A 486 -0.22 -32.21 24.42
N ILE A 487 -0.66 -31.13 23.77
CA ILE A 487 -0.71 -31.08 22.30
C ILE A 487 0.70 -31.23 21.70
N VAL A 488 1.67 -30.49 22.22
CA VAL A 488 3.05 -30.53 21.72
C VAL A 488 3.64 -31.92 21.92
N HIS A 489 3.51 -32.49 23.13
CA HIS A 489 4.04 -33.80 23.46
C HIS A 489 3.38 -34.94 22.65
N HIS A 490 2.06 -34.85 22.44
CA HIS A 490 1.32 -35.84 21.63
C HIS A 490 1.77 -35.81 20.18
N LEU A 491 1.98 -34.62 19.60
CA LEU A 491 2.47 -34.46 18.24
C LEU A 491 3.92 -34.97 18.06
N GLU A 492 4.77 -34.84 19.07
CA GLU A 492 6.17 -35.32 19.02
C GLU A 492 6.29 -36.85 19.03
N GLN A 493 5.26 -37.57 19.44
CA GLN A 493 5.19 -39.02 19.37
C GLN A 493 4.93 -39.56 17.95
N GLU A 494 4.44 -38.70 17.04
CA GLU A 494 4.10 -39.06 15.70
C GLU A 494 5.34 -39.27 14.81
N PRO A 495 5.47 -40.39 14.07
CA PRO A 495 6.67 -40.70 13.28
C PRO A 495 7.01 -39.70 12.17
N TYR A 496 6.01 -39.00 11.65
CA TYR A 496 6.15 -38.01 10.59
C TYR A 496 6.48 -36.60 11.14
N VAL A 497 6.45 -36.41 12.45
CA VAL A 497 6.83 -35.17 13.14
C VAL A 497 8.29 -35.23 13.55
N SER A 498 9.05 -34.23 13.22
CA SER A 498 10.46 -34.08 13.67
C SER A 498 10.60 -33.14 14.89
N GLY A 499 9.53 -32.46 15.25
CA GLY A 499 9.43 -31.64 16.44
C GLY A 499 8.18 -30.75 16.40
N ALA A 500 7.66 -30.45 17.55
CA ALA A 500 6.52 -29.56 17.74
C ALA A 500 6.86 -28.47 18.76
N ALA A 501 6.22 -27.30 18.63
CA ALA A 501 6.39 -26.20 19.55
C ALA A 501 5.12 -25.36 19.63
N PHE A 502 4.94 -24.67 20.73
CA PHE A 502 3.87 -23.71 20.93
C PHE A 502 4.43 -22.28 20.97
N ALA A 503 3.69 -21.33 20.41
CA ALA A 503 3.93 -19.90 20.55
C ALA A 503 2.60 -19.14 20.54
N VAL A 504 2.50 -18.08 21.33
CA VAL A 504 1.30 -17.23 21.33
C VAL A 504 1.21 -16.49 20.00
N THR A 505 2.31 -15.93 19.53
CA THR A 505 2.45 -15.35 18.20
C THR A 505 3.55 -16.07 17.40
N VAL A 506 3.60 -15.88 16.11
CA VAL A 506 4.68 -16.43 15.28
C VAL A 506 5.22 -15.37 14.33
N PRO A 507 6.50 -15.38 13.99
CA PRO A 507 7.04 -14.50 12.97
C PRO A 507 6.21 -14.51 11.70
N TRP A 508 5.98 -13.32 11.11
CA TRP A 508 5.15 -13.10 9.91
C TRP A 508 3.64 -13.28 10.12
N SER A 509 3.17 -13.55 11.33
CA SER A 509 1.76 -13.36 11.67
C SER A 509 1.45 -11.86 11.80
N GLN A 510 0.18 -11.51 11.68
CA GLN A 510 -0.26 -10.13 11.91
C GLN A 510 -0.48 -9.82 13.39
N ASP A 511 -0.50 -10.86 14.22
CA ASP A 511 -0.69 -10.74 15.67
C ASP A 511 0.65 -10.37 16.32
N ARG A 512 0.63 -9.37 17.17
CA ARG A 512 1.78 -8.92 17.94
C ARG A 512 1.37 -8.55 19.33
N ILE A 513 2.24 -8.87 20.26
CA ILE A 513 2.13 -8.45 21.63
C ILE A 513 3.44 -7.73 21.95
N GLY A 514 3.35 -6.58 22.59
CA GLY A 514 4.52 -5.83 23.00
C GLY A 514 4.36 -5.35 24.42
N GLY A 515 5.48 -5.04 25.05
CA GLY A 515 5.50 -4.55 26.39
C GLY A 515 6.76 -3.78 26.72
N ASP A 516 6.67 -3.03 27.83
CA ASP A 516 7.77 -2.24 28.34
C ASP A 516 8.71 -3.09 29.17
N PHE A 517 9.97 -3.11 28.76
CA PHE A 517 11.08 -3.69 29.53
C PHE A 517 11.93 -2.59 30.12
N ARG A 518 12.45 -2.83 31.33
CA ARG A 518 13.30 -1.90 32.04
C ARG A 518 14.60 -2.56 32.45
N GLY A 519 15.71 -1.96 32.11
CA GLY A 519 17.05 -2.47 32.49
C GLY A 519 18.10 -1.44 32.19
N ASN A 520 19.18 -1.47 32.95
CA ASN A 520 20.34 -0.57 32.80
C ASN A 520 19.95 0.94 32.77
N GLY A 521 18.93 1.32 33.55
CA GLY A 521 18.44 2.70 33.58
C GLY A 521 17.62 3.13 32.36
N GLN A 522 17.37 2.21 31.42
CA GLN A 522 16.61 2.43 30.20
C GLN A 522 15.25 1.72 30.23
N VAL A 523 14.31 2.23 29.44
CA VAL A 523 13.07 1.55 29.13
C VAL A 523 12.93 1.44 27.63
N GLY A 524 12.69 0.22 27.15
CA GLY A 524 12.47 -0.05 25.74
C GLY A 524 11.19 -0.86 25.54
N TYR A 525 10.52 -0.63 24.42
CA TYR A 525 9.38 -1.42 24.03
C TYR A 525 9.84 -2.58 23.17
N LEU A 526 9.63 -3.81 23.66
CA LEU A 526 9.98 -5.04 22.94
C LEU A 526 8.73 -5.75 22.45
N ASN A 527 8.85 -6.44 21.32
CA ASN A 527 7.90 -7.49 20.99
C ASN A 527 8.05 -8.63 22.00
N ILE A 528 6.93 -9.10 22.54
CA ILE A 528 6.90 -10.22 23.48
C ILE A 528 6.31 -11.41 22.77
N ASP A 529 6.95 -12.56 22.86
CA ASP A 529 6.38 -13.82 22.48
C ASP A 529 6.54 -14.84 23.60
N TRP A 530 5.44 -15.50 23.96
CA TRP A 530 5.47 -16.60 24.89
C TRP A 530 5.60 -17.89 24.10
N VAL A 531 6.65 -18.63 24.37
CA VAL A 531 7.06 -19.77 23.56
C VAL A 531 7.34 -20.99 24.43
N SER A 532 7.07 -22.17 23.90
CA SER A 532 7.49 -23.42 24.53
C SER A 532 9.00 -23.59 24.42
N ARG A 533 9.56 -24.44 25.25
CA ARG A 533 11.00 -24.73 25.34
C ARG A 533 11.63 -25.11 24.00
N ASP A 534 10.92 -25.86 23.18
CA ASP A 534 11.42 -26.38 21.90
C ASP A 534 11.25 -25.42 20.71
N PHE A 535 10.69 -24.24 20.95
CA PHE A 535 10.40 -23.25 19.91
C PHE A 535 11.62 -22.91 19.04
N PHE A 536 12.77 -22.64 19.69
CA PHE A 536 14.01 -22.28 18.98
C PHE A 536 14.55 -23.44 18.15
N ARG A 537 14.53 -24.66 18.70
CA ARG A 537 14.94 -25.89 18.01
C ARG A 537 14.02 -26.19 16.82
N VAL A 538 12.71 -26.11 17.00
CA VAL A 538 11.73 -26.42 15.97
C VAL A 538 11.79 -25.40 14.83
N LEU A 539 12.00 -24.13 15.11
CA LEU A 539 12.18 -23.09 14.09
C LEU A 539 13.61 -22.99 13.56
N GLY A 540 14.58 -23.67 14.17
CA GLY A 540 15.98 -23.58 13.77
C GLY A 540 16.57 -22.19 14.04
N ILE A 541 16.18 -21.53 15.14
CA ILE A 541 16.70 -20.22 15.55
C ILE A 541 18.02 -20.43 16.30
N PRO A 542 19.16 -19.99 15.78
CA PRO A 542 20.45 -20.19 16.46
C PRO A 542 20.65 -19.23 17.63
N PHE A 543 21.26 -19.76 18.69
CA PHE A 543 21.73 -18.96 19.82
C PHE A 543 23.09 -18.35 19.49
N MET A 544 23.27 -17.08 19.83
CA MET A 544 24.57 -16.39 19.78
C MET A 544 25.32 -16.60 21.06
N SER A 545 24.60 -16.63 22.20
CA SER A 545 25.15 -16.99 23.51
C SER A 545 24.04 -17.44 24.47
N GLY A 546 24.40 -18.19 25.50
CA GLY A 546 23.46 -18.78 26.44
C GLY A 546 22.76 -20.02 25.86
N GLN A 547 21.60 -20.35 26.40
CA GLN A 547 20.85 -21.56 26.04
C GLN A 547 19.35 -21.35 26.12
N SER A 548 18.58 -22.32 25.58
CA SER A 548 17.10 -22.32 25.67
C SER A 548 16.64 -22.49 27.11
N PHE A 549 15.33 -22.32 27.35
CA PHE A 549 14.74 -22.52 28.66
C PHE A 549 14.99 -23.95 29.18
N GLY A 550 15.58 -24.06 30.37
CA GLY A 550 15.85 -25.34 31.03
C GLY A 550 14.77 -25.73 32.03
N PRO A 551 14.70 -27.00 32.46
CA PRO A 551 13.72 -27.43 33.46
C PRO A 551 13.91 -26.75 34.82
N THR A 552 15.13 -26.34 35.14
CA THR A 552 15.49 -25.66 36.40
C THR A 552 15.11 -24.20 36.45
N ASN A 553 14.92 -23.53 35.28
CA ASN A 553 14.58 -22.11 35.24
C ASN A 553 13.09 -21.85 35.53
N VAL A 554 12.28 -22.91 35.61
CA VAL A 554 10.86 -22.88 35.88
C VAL A 554 10.55 -22.87 37.37
N SER A 555 11.42 -23.42 38.20
CA SER A 555 11.20 -23.59 39.65
C SER A 555 11.96 -22.59 40.52
N GLN A 556 12.87 -21.76 39.97
CA GLN A 556 13.61 -20.75 40.72
C GLN A 556 12.94 -19.38 40.61
N SER A 557 13.01 -18.58 41.64
CA SER A 557 12.34 -17.30 41.88
C SER A 557 12.61 -16.16 40.87
N SER A 558 13.37 -16.40 39.80
CA SER A 558 13.65 -15.42 38.76
C SER A 558 13.17 -15.97 37.41
N ALA A 559 12.16 -15.36 36.80
CA ALA A 559 11.72 -15.71 35.45
C ALA A 559 12.85 -15.48 34.43
N ALA A 560 13.05 -16.44 33.52
CA ALA A 560 14.04 -16.33 32.47
C ALA A 560 13.47 -15.60 31.24
N VAL A 561 14.30 -14.83 30.53
CA VAL A 561 13.98 -14.23 29.24
C VAL A 561 15.10 -14.53 28.23
N ILE A 562 14.73 -14.82 26.99
CA ILE A 562 15.67 -14.89 25.87
C ILE A 562 15.45 -13.64 25.02
N LEU A 563 16.54 -12.95 24.69
CA LEU A 563 16.47 -11.71 23.91
C LEU A 563 16.98 -11.92 22.48
N GLY A 564 16.35 -11.23 21.54
CA GLY A 564 17.00 -10.98 20.25
C GLY A 564 18.22 -10.07 20.43
N ASN A 565 19.26 -10.27 19.65
CA ASN A 565 20.50 -9.49 19.74
C ASN A 565 20.27 -7.97 19.66
N GLU A 566 19.28 -7.52 18.89
CA GLU A 566 18.90 -6.11 18.79
C GLU A 566 18.44 -5.54 20.14
N ALA A 567 17.63 -6.30 20.88
CA ALA A 567 17.18 -5.92 22.21
C ALA A 567 18.33 -5.86 23.21
N CYS A 568 19.25 -6.80 23.12
CA CYS A 568 20.47 -6.81 23.94
C CYS A 568 21.29 -5.54 23.71
N HIS A 569 21.60 -5.22 22.45
CA HIS A 569 22.34 -4.00 22.12
C HIS A 569 21.59 -2.73 22.54
N ALA A 570 20.28 -2.70 22.43
CA ALA A 570 19.48 -1.53 22.80
C ALA A 570 19.53 -1.23 24.31
N PHE A 571 19.56 -2.27 25.17
CA PHE A 571 19.60 -2.09 26.62
C PHE A 571 21.01 -1.96 27.18
N PHE A 572 21.98 -2.71 26.65
CA PHE A 572 23.30 -2.88 27.25
C PHE A 572 24.46 -2.41 26.34
N GLY A 573 24.15 -1.90 25.15
CA GLY A 573 25.16 -1.50 24.16
C GLY A 573 26.03 -2.68 23.74
N ASN A 574 27.32 -2.49 23.73
CA ASN A 574 28.32 -3.55 23.46
C ASN A 574 28.71 -4.35 24.70
N GLY A 575 28.09 -4.08 25.87
CA GLY A 575 28.41 -4.80 27.11
C GLY A 575 27.77 -6.19 27.18
N PRO A 576 28.19 -7.01 28.13
CA PRO A 576 27.62 -8.34 28.32
C PRO A 576 26.16 -8.26 28.71
N CYS A 577 25.34 -9.01 28.01
CA CYS A 577 23.89 -9.05 28.15
C CYS A 577 23.44 -10.30 28.96
N LEU A 578 24.14 -11.41 28.77
CA LEU A 578 23.81 -12.67 29.43
C LEU A 578 23.84 -12.51 30.96
N SER A 579 22.92 -13.17 31.65
CA SER A 579 22.75 -13.13 33.12
C SER A 579 22.35 -11.75 33.69
N ARG A 580 22.18 -10.72 32.87
CA ARG A 580 21.63 -9.43 33.31
C ARG A 580 20.14 -9.55 33.58
N THR A 581 19.64 -8.64 34.40
CA THR A 581 18.22 -8.61 34.75
C THR A 581 17.51 -7.46 34.07
N LEU A 582 16.30 -7.76 33.62
CA LEU A 582 15.32 -6.81 33.09
C LEU A 582 14.06 -6.89 33.94
N ARG A 583 13.30 -5.81 33.95
CA ARG A 583 12.02 -5.76 34.65
C ARG A 583 10.89 -5.63 33.63
N VAL A 584 9.90 -6.50 33.74
CA VAL A 584 8.68 -6.53 32.89
C VAL A 584 7.48 -6.35 33.81
N GLY A 585 6.83 -5.19 33.73
CA GLY A 585 5.76 -4.88 34.68
C GLY A 585 6.29 -4.86 36.13
N VAL A 586 5.83 -5.79 36.95
CA VAL A 586 6.26 -5.95 38.35
C VAL A 586 7.32 -7.03 38.52
N GLU A 587 7.54 -7.86 37.53
CA GLU A 587 8.45 -9.02 37.60
C GLU A 587 9.85 -8.69 37.13
N THR A 588 10.84 -9.33 37.75
CA THR A 588 12.26 -9.25 37.31
C THR A 588 12.59 -10.55 36.58
N VAL A 589 13.12 -10.40 35.35
CA VAL A 589 13.50 -11.54 34.50
C VAL A 589 15.03 -11.50 34.25
N GLN A 590 15.65 -12.66 34.22
CA GLN A 590 17.09 -12.80 33.95
C GLN A 590 17.31 -13.25 32.50
N VAL A 591 18.24 -12.62 31.80
CA VAL A 591 18.61 -12.99 30.43
C VAL A 591 19.33 -14.34 30.42
N ALA A 592 18.65 -15.38 29.94
CA ALA A 592 19.17 -16.76 29.87
C ALA A 592 19.89 -17.06 28.54
N GLY A 593 19.50 -16.34 27.48
CA GLY A 593 20.07 -16.55 26.15
C GLY A 593 19.87 -15.37 25.22
N ILE A 594 20.70 -15.32 24.20
CA ILE A 594 20.64 -14.31 23.13
C ILE A 594 20.56 -15.05 21.81
N VAL A 595 19.55 -14.71 20.99
CA VAL A 595 19.35 -15.31 19.67
C VAL A 595 19.66 -14.31 18.55
N VAL A 596 19.91 -14.84 17.36
CA VAL A 596 20.06 -14.02 16.16
C VAL A 596 18.81 -13.16 15.92
N PRO A 597 18.93 -12.01 15.23
CA PRO A 597 17.79 -11.22 14.87
C PRO A 597 16.77 -12.01 14.05
N VAL A 598 15.54 -12.12 14.55
CA VAL A 598 14.43 -12.80 13.85
C VAL A 598 13.60 -11.78 13.10
N SER A 599 13.41 -12.00 11.82
CA SER A 599 12.56 -11.15 11.00
C SER A 599 11.08 -11.44 11.25
N TRP A 600 10.37 -10.50 11.86
CA TRP A 600 8.96 -10.64 12.21
C TRP A 600 8.00 -10.21 11.09
N GLN A 601 8.48 -9.42 10.11
CA GLN A 601 7.65 -8.86 9.04
C GLN A 601 8.49 -8.30 7.89
N LEU A 602 7.82 -7.97 6.79
CA LEU A 602 8.46 -7.43 5.59
C LEU A 602 9.10 -6.06 5.84
N GLN A 603 8.44 -5.22 6.64
CA GLN A 603 8.93 -3.89 6.99
C GLN A 603 9.07 -3.74 8.51
N PRO A 604 10.07 -3.02 8.98
CA PRO A 604 10.15 -2.62 10.38
C PRO A 604 9.16 -1.49 10.64
N TRP A 605 7.89 -1.83 10.87
CA TRP A 605 6.83 -0.87 11.16
C TRP A 605 6.86 -0.33 12.58
N SER A 606 7.52 -1.03 13.48
CA SER A 606 7.63 -0.66 14.88
C SER A 606 9.05 -0.25 15.18
N HIS A 607 9.18 0.85 15.86
CA HIS A 607 10.40 1.25 16.56
C HIS A 607 10.59 0.40 17.83
N THR A 608 10.32 -0.90 17.74
CA THR A 608 10.64 -1.84 18.84
C THR A 608 12.14 -2.04 18.90
N TRP A 609 12.64 -2.14 20.10
CA TRP A 609 14.07 -2.37 20.36
C TRP A 609 14.50 -3.81 20.09
N GLY A 610 13.58 -4.67 19.63
CA GLY A 610 13.82 -6.07 19.32
C GLY A 610 12.72 -6.97 19.89
N THR A 611 13.03 -8.24 20.07
CA THR A 611 12.11 -9.26 20.58
C THR A 611 12.61 -9.85 21.88
N ALA A 612 11.68 -10.07 22.82
CA ALA A 612 11.85 -10.83 24.04
C ALA A 612 10.99 -12.08 23.98
N TYR A 613 11.59 -13.21 24.27
CA TYR A 613 10.89 -14.49 24.38
C TYR A 613 10.77 -14.87 25.83
N LEU A 614 9.56 -15.21 26.26
CA LEU A 614 9.26 -15.63 27.62
C LEU A 614 8.75 -17.08 27.61
N PRO A 615 9.11 -17.90 28.61
CA PRO A 615 8.60 -19.26 28.67
C PRO A 615 7.12 -19.26 29.00
N THR A 616 6.37 -20.17 28.37
CA THR A 616 4.93 -20.33 28.60
C THR A 616 4.60 -20.77 30.02
N GLU A 617 5.52 -21.40 30.70
CA GLU A 617 5.32 -21.95 32.04
C GLU A 617 5.26 -20.88 33.16
N ASN A 618 5.91 -19.73 32.99
CA ASN A 618 6.10 -18.76 34.08
C ASN A 618 5.14 -17.56 34.13
N VAL A 619 4.46 -17.23 33.06
CA VAL A 619 3.87 -15.87 32.94
C VAL A 619 2.36 -15.84 33.18
N LEU A 620 1.76 -16.87 33.58
CA LEU A 620 0.43 -17.17 33.09
C LEU A 620 -0.66 -16.95 34.08
N ALA A 621 -0.28 -16.67 35.30
CA ALA A 621 -1.22 -16.25 36.35
C ALA A 621 -1.58 -14.76 36.23
N SER A 622 -0.73 -13.92 35.63
CA SER A 622 -0.90 -12.45 35.64
C SER A 622 -1.40 -11.82 34.34
N VAL A 623 -1.27 -12.49 33.19
CA VAL A 623 -1.55 -11.85 31.86
C VAL A 623 -2.70 -12.52 31.10
N GLY A 624 -3.40 -13.48 31.71
CA GLY A 624 -4.54 -14.15 31.07
C GLY A 624 -4.18 -14.74 29.73
N MET A 625 -3.47 -15.90 29.73
CA MET A 625 -3.19 -16.60 28.48
C MET A 625 -4.47 -16.82 27.70
N GLU A 626 -4.47 -16.34 26.48
CA GLU A 626 -5.57 -16.60 25.57
C GLU A 626 -5.72 -18.10 25.37
N SER A 627 -6.95 -18.58 25.37
CA SER A 627 -7.26 -19.97 24.98
C SER A 627 -6.91 -20.26 23.51
N SER A 628 -6.25 -19.35 22.82
CA SER A 628 -5.83 -19.50 21.43
C SER A 628 -4.34 -19.22 21.25
N GLY A 629 -3.66 -20.05 20.48
CA GLY A 629 -2.24 -19.91 20.18
C GLY A 629 -1.85 -20.63 18.90
N ASN A 630 -0.58 -20.64 18.59
CA ASN A 630 -0.07 -21.27 17.38
C ASN A 630 0.75 -22.50 17.77
N VAL A 631 0.43 -23.62 17.18
CA VAL A 631 1.24 -24.84 17.21
C VAL A 631 2.08 -24.89 15.94
N ILE A 632 3.38 -24.98 16.07
CA ILE A 632 4.33 -25.05 14.99
C ILE A 632 4.80 -26.50 14.93
N VAL A 633 4.65 -27.15 13.81
CA VAL A 633 5.04 -28.55 13.62
C VAL A 633 6.06 -28.64 12.50
N SER A 634 7.22 -29.20 12.81
CA SER A 634 8.23 -29.54 11.82
C SER A 634 7.95 -30.93 11.29
N LEU A 635 7.66 -31.06 10.01
CA LEU A 635 7.33 -32.30 9.33
C LEU A 635 8.53 -32.83 8.53
N ARG A 636 8.77 -34.13 8.56
CA ARG A 636 9.79 -34.79 7.72
C ARG A 636 9.41 -34.67 6.23
N ASN A 637 8.13 -34.69 5.93
CA ASN A 637 7.59 -34.40 4.61
C ASN A 637 6.31 -33.55 4.73
N ALA A 638 6.32 -32.34 4.15
CA ALA A 638 5.21 -31.37 4.25
C ALA A 638 4.10 -31.64 3.21
N SER A 639 3.60 -32.87 3.08
CA SER A 639 2.46 -33.18 2.22
C SER A 639 1.13 -32.70 2.81
N ALA A 640 0.08 -32.59 1.98
CA ALA A 640 -1.26 -32.23 2.45
C ALA A 640 -1.87 -33.32 3.35
N VAL A 641 -1.49 -34.57 3.17
CA VAL A 641 -1.94 -35.72 3.98
C VAL A 641 -1.52 -35.53 5.43
N TYR A 642 -0.24 -35.19 5.66
CA TYR A 642 0.24 -34.94 7.02
C TYR A 642 -0.34 -33.70 7.67
N GLN A 643 -0.76 -32.69 6.91
CA GLN A 643 -1.46 -31.55 7.48
C GLN A 643 -2.83 -31.95 8.05
N LYS A 644 -3.55 -32.84 7.38
CA LYS A 644 -4.80 -33.37 7.91
C LYS A 644 -4.54 -34.21 9.16
N ALA A 645 -3.55 -35.10 9.12
CA ALA A 645 -3.18 -35.91 10.29
C ALA A 645 -2.81 -35.06 11.50
N VAL A 646 -1.99 -34.00 11.31
CA VAL A 646 -1.66 -33.06 12.40
C VAL A 646 -2.91 -32.38 12.97
N ARG A 647 -3.87 -32.03 12.15
CA ARG A 647 -5.15 -31.47 12.64
C ARG A 647 -5.89 -32.46 13.49
N ASP A 648 -6.07 -33.67 13.00
CA ASP A 648 -6.80 -34.73 13.68
C ASP A 648 -6.13 -35.03 15.04
N GLN A 649 -4.81 -35.14 15.08
CA GLN A 649 -4.01 -35.34 16.31
C GLN A 649 -4.14 -34.19 17.33
N ILE A 650 -4.22 -32.93 16.88
CA ILE A 650 -4.44 -31.79 17.78
C ILE A 650 -5.83 -31.86 18.40
N GLU A 651 -6.85 -32.22 17.61
CA GLU A 651 -8.24 -32.33 18.07
C GLU A 651 -8.45 -33.56 18.99
N ASP A 652 -7.71 -34.65 18.76
CA ASP A 652 -7.70 -35.86 19.59
C ASP A 652 -6.95 -35.64 20.92
N ALA A 653 -5.83 -34.92 20.90
CA ALA A 653 -5.05 -34.65 22.10
C ALA A 653 -5.86 -33.89 23.17
N ILE A 654 -6.74 -32.98 22.76
CA ILE A 654 -7.59 -32.20 23.65
C ILE A 654 -9.02 -32.21 23.11
N PRO A 655 -9.90 -33.00 23.68
CA PRO A 655 -11.31 -33.03 23.28
C PRO A 655 -11.98 -31.64 23.34
N GLY A 656 -12.45 -31.18 22.17
CA GLY A 656 -13.03 -29.84 22.01
C GLY A 656 -12.05 -28.74 21.65
N ALA A 657 -10.77 -29.04 21.45
CA ALA A 657 -9.85 -28.14 20.74
C ALA A 657 -10.29 -27.99 19.27
N VAL A 658 -10.10 -26.81 18.69
CA VAL A 658 -10.47 -26.53 17.29
C VAL A 658 -9.29 -25.91 16.56
N VAL A 659 -8.87 -26.54 15.47
CA VAL A 659 -7.87 -25.97 14.57
C VAL A 659 -8.56 -24.97 13.63
N LEU A 660 -8.41 -23.70 13.90
CA LEU A 660 -9.06 -22.60 13.17
C LEU A 660 -8.58 -22.48 11.73
N HIS A 661 -7.28 -22.56 11.55
CA HIS A 661 -6.62 -22.62 10.25
C HIS A 661 -5.25 -23.25 10.41
N MET A 662 -4.82 -23.91 9.37
CA MET A 662 -3.51 -24.52 9.26
C MET A 662 -2.91 -24.19 7.91
N GLN A 663 -1.63 -23.83 7.89
CA GLN A 663 -0.94 -23.47 6.65
C GLN A 663 0.56 -23.74 6.74
N ARG A 664 1.20 -23.96 5.58
CA ARG A 664 2.65 -24.05 5.52
C ARG A 664 3.27 -22.71 5.87
N TYR A 665 4.38 -22.69 6.61
CA TYR A 665 5.02 -21.46 7.03
C TYR A 665 5.39 -20.55 5.86
N GLY A 666 5.93 -21.12 4.77
CA GLY A 666 6.21 -20.36 3.55
C GLY A 666 4.98 -19.69 2.91
N SER A 667 3.77 -20.26 3.08
CA SER A 667 2.54 -19.61 2.61
C SER A 667 2.14 -18.44 3.49
N LEU A 668 2.40 -18.50 4.80
CA LEU A 668 2.21 -17.40 5.73
C LEU A 668 3.07 -16.20 5.33
N ILE A 669 4.36 -16.43 5.03
CA ILE A 669 5.30 -15.40 4.57
C ILE A 669 4.80 -14.77 3.26
N ARG A 670 4.45 -15.59 2.26
CA ARG A 670 3.91 -15.08 0.98
C ARG A 670 2.63 -14.27 1.17
N LYS A 671 1.71 -14.73 2.02
CA LYS A 671 0.48 -14.00 2.31
C LYS A 671 0.75 -12.64 2.95
N SER A 672 1.70 -12.57 3.86
CA SER A 672 2.10 -11.30 4.50
C SER A 672 2.80 -10.34 3.52
N ALA A 673 3.46 -10.87 2.47
CA ALA A 673 4.13 -10.08 1.45
C ALA A 673 3.21 -9.69 0.28
N ARG A 674 2.01 -10.25 0.19
CA ARG A 674 1.10 -10.10 -0.96
C ARG A 674 0.84 -8.65 -1.31
N TYR A 675 0.56 -7.82 -0.33
CA TYR A 675 0.35 -6.39 -0.52
C TYR A 675 1.52 -5.70 -1.25
N SER A 676 2.74 -5.87 -0.75
CA SER A 676 3.92 -5.26 -1.38
C SER A 676 4.21 -5.87 -2.76
N SER A 677 3.90 -7.16 -2.95
CA SER A 677 4.01 -7.84 -4.24
C SER A 677 3.06 -7.24 -5.29
N ASP A 678 1.79 -7.03 -4.94
CA ASP A 678 0.79 -6.51 -5.86
C ASP A 678 1.12 -5.06 -6.27
N VAL A 679 1.56 -4.23 -5.32
CA VAL A 679 2.04 -2.86 -5.62
C VAL A 679 3.27 -2.88 -6.53
N ALA A 680 4.24 -3.75 -6.25
CA ALA A 680 5.45 -3.87 -7.08
C ALA A 680 5.11 -4.32 -8.51
N GLN A 681 4.20 -5.28 -8.68
CA GLN A 681 3.76 -5.74 -10.00
C GLN A 681 3.12 -4.61 -10.81
N VAL A 682 2.21 -3.82 -10.20
CA VAL A 682 1.62 -2.65 -10.89
C VAL A 682 2.72 -1.68 -11.34
N LEU A 683 3.65 -1.33 -10.45
CA LEU A 683 4.71 -0.38 -10.78
C LEU A 683 5.65 -0.90 -11.88
N VAL A 684 5.93 -2.21 -11.91
CA VAL A 684 6.72 -2.85 -12.99
C VAL A 684 5.97 -2.81 -14.32
N VAL A 685 4.68 -3.12 -14.32
CA VAL A 685 3.86 -3.05 -15.55
C VAL A 685 3.80 -1.62 -16.09
N LEU A 686 3.60 -0.62 -15.21
CA LEU A 686 3.64 0.79 -15.57
C LEU A 686 5.01 1.21 -16.13
N ALA A 687 6.09 0.71 -15.57
CA ALA A 687 7.44 0.98 -16.05
C ALA A 687 7.67 0.42 -17.46
N ILE A 688 7.28 -0.83 -17.71
CA ILE A 688 7.40 -1.47 -19.04
C ILE A 688 6.56 -0.71 -20.06
N GLY A 689 5.30 -0.41 -19.73
CA GLY A 689 4.40 0.36 -20.59
C GLY A 689 4.95 1.77 -20.89
N GLY A 690 5.45 2.46 -19.86
CA GLY A 690 6.05 3.78 -19.99
C GLY A 690 7.27 3.81 -20.91
N ILE A 691 8.15 2.80 -20.80
CA ILE A 691 9.31 2.66 -21.71
C ILE A 691 8.84 2.42 -23.15
N ALA A 692 7.91 1.49 -23.36
CA ALA A 692 7.39 1.19 -24.68
C ALA A 692 6.78 2.44 -25.35
N ILE A 693 5.94 3.18 -24.63
CA ILE A 693 5.32 4.42 -25.09
C ILE A 693 6.41 5.46 -25.41
N THR A 694 7.44 5.58 -24.57
CA THR A 694 8.55 6.53 -24.78
C THR A 694 9.34 6.20 -26.03
N LEU A 695 9.74 4.94 -26.21
CA LEU A 695 10.54 4.52 -27.36
C LEU A 695 9.77 4.70 -28.67
N LEU A 696 8.47 4.35 -28.69
CA LEU A 696 7.60 4.57 -29.84
C LEU A 696 7.48 6.06 -30.17
N GLY A 697 7.28 6.91 -29.17
CA GLY A 697 7.16 8.36 -29.35
C GLY A 697 8.43 9.00 -29.85
N VAL A 698 9.56 8.70 -29.22
CA VAL A 698 10.87 9.21 -29.63
C VAL A 698 11.19 8.76 -31.05
N TYR A 699 10.99 7.47 -31.37
CA TYR A 699 11.20 6.94 -32.71
C TYR A 699 10.34 7.66 -33.77
N ALA A 700 9.04 7.81 -33.49
CA ALA A 700 8.12 8.49 -34.42
C ALA A 700 8.54 9.92 -34.73
N VAL A 701 8.94 10.69 -33.71
CA VAL A 701 9.41 12.05 -33.83
C VAL A 701 10.69 12.11 -34.67
N GLN A 702 11.66 11.25 -34.38
CA GLN A 702 12.94 11.26 -35.10
C GLN A 702 12.77 10.84 -36.55
N ASN A 703 11.93 9.87 -36.83
CA ASN A 703 11.59 9.47 -38.19
C ASN A 703 10.94 10.63 -38.99
N HIS A 704 10.16 11.45 -38.31
CA HIS A 704 9.54 12.62 -38.91
C HIS A 704 10.53 13.76 -39.16
N ILE A 705 11.34 14.10 -38.16
CA ILE A 705 12.42 15.12 -38.31
C ILE A 705 13.36 14.73 -39.45
N ARG A 706 13.66 13.45 -39.60
CA ARG A 706 14.45 12.89 -40.67
C ARG A 706 13.85 13.21 -42.05
N ARG A 707 12.55 12.87 -42.24
CA ARG A 707 11.87 13.12 -43.54
C ARG A 707 11.98 14.59 -43.98
N TRP A 708 11.96 15.50 -43.02
CA TRP A 708 12.11 16.93 -43.30
C TRP A 708 13.54 17.37 -43.61
N LYS A 709 14.51 16.70 -43.05
CA LYS A 709 15.91 16.97 -43.30
C LYS A 709 16.45 16.26 -44.54
N MET A 710 15.63 15.47 -45.22
CA MET A 710 16.08 14.74 -46.42
C MET A 710 16.65 15.65 -47.47
N SER A 711 16.01 16.79 -47.78
CA SER A 711 16.55 17.77 -48.74
C SER A 711 17.88 18.34 -48.27
N GLU A 712 18.03 18.69 -46.97
CA GLU A 712 19.30 19.14 -46.40
C GLU A 712 20.37 18.04 -46.49
N TYR A 713 20.00 16.80 -46.22
CA TYR A 713 20.92 15.67 -46.32
C TYR A 713 21.35 15.39 -47.76
N HIS A 714 20.44 15.52 -48.73
CA HIS A 714 20.79 15.42 -50.15
C HIS A 714 21.76 16.51 -50.59
N ILE A 715 21.49 17.77 -50.26
CA ILE A 715 22.39 18.89 -50.58
C ILE A 715 23.78 18.65 -49.97
N ARG A 716 23.86 18.27 -48.72
CA ARG A 716 25.14 17.98 -48.05
C ARG A 716 25.87 16.78 -48.70
N ALA A 717 25.12 15.75 -49.10
CA ALA A 717 25.70 14.59 -49.78
C ALA A 717 26.29 14.96 -51.16
N VAL A 718 25.56 15.79 -51.91
CA VAL A 718 26.03 16.32 -53.19
C VAL A 718 27.28 17.19 -53.01
N LEU A 719 27.34 17.95 -51.89
CA LEU A 719 28.48 18.77 -51.50
C LEU A 719 29.66 17.97 -50.91
N GLY A 720 29.61 16.62 -50.96
CA GLY A 720 30.71 15.75 -50.51
C GLY A 720 30.74 15.39 -49.02
N ALA A 721 29.67 15.61 -48.27
CA ALA A 721 29.63 15.22 -46.86
C ALA A 721 29.80 13.69 -46.65
N SER A 722 30.76 13.34 -45.80
CA SER A 722 31.08 11.95 -45.49
C SER A 722 30.08 11.30 -44.56
N SER A 723 30.05 9.95 -44.53
CA SER A 723 29.27 9.19 -43.56
C SER A 723 29.61 9.52 -42.09
N ARG A 724 30.83 10.05 -41.84
CA ARG A 724 31.22 10.49 -40.48
C ARG A 724 30.52 11.77 -40.09
N ASP A 725 30.28 12.70 -41.04
CA ASP A 725 29.59 13.96 -40.77
C ASP A 725 28.12 13.73 -40.44
N PHE A 726 27.45 12.83 -41.14
CA PHE A 726 26.07 12.45 -40.80
C PHE A 726 25.98 11.74 -39.46
N ARG A 727 26.94 10.86 -39.09
CA ARG A 727 27.02 10.24 -37.78
C ARG A 727 27.23 11.26 -36.68
N ARG A 728 28.11 12.23 -36.85
CA ARG A 728 28.32 13.34 -35.91
C ARG A 728 27.05 14.16 -35.71
N LEU A 729 26.30 14.41 -36.79
CA LEU A 729 25.03 15.14 -36.71
C LEU A 729 23.96 14.37 -35.94
N ALA A 730 23.88 13.06 -36.17
CA ALA A 730 22.99 12.17 -35.42
C ALA A 730 23.39 12.09 -33.93
N LEU A 731 24.69 11.95 -33.66
CA LEU A 731 25.22 11.90 -32.30
C LEU A 731 24.91 13.18 -31.51
N ARG A 732 25.10 14.36 -32.15
CA ARG A 732 24.70 15.64 -31.53
C ARG A 732 23.20 15.65 -31.19
N ALA A 733 22.34 15.18 -32.07
CA ALA A 733 20.90 15.13 -31.81
C ALA A 733 20.56 14.19 -30.62
N VAL A 734 21.27 13.06 -30.50
CA VAL A 734 21.16 12.15 -29.36
C VAL A 734 21.61 12.84 -28.08
N LEU A 735 22.79 13.41 -28.05
CA LEU A 735 23.34 14.03 -26.84
C LEU A 735 22.44 15.15 -26.29
N TRP A 736 21.94 16.03 -27.17
CA TRP A 736 21.05 17.13 -26.76
C TRP A 736 19.68 16.74 -26.28
N GLN A 737 19.26 15.49 -26.42
CA GLN A 737 17.97 15.00 -25.96
C GLN A 737 18.12 13.99 -24.81
N VAL A 738 19.05 13.04 -24.96
CA VAL A 738 19.21 11.95 -24.02
C VAL A 738 19.85 12.43 -22.71
N ILE A 739 20.91 13.22 -22.77
CA ILE A 739 21.61 13.66 -21.56
C ILE A 739 20.70 14.48 -20.64
N PRO A 740 20.03 15.56 -21.10
CA PRO A 740 19.13 16.31 -20.24
C PRO A 740 17.96 15.46 -19.73
N GLY A 741 17.43 14.56 -20.60
CA GLY A 741 16.36 13.64 -20.20
C GLY A 741 16.80 12.69 -19.09
N CYS A 742 17.99 12.12 -19.17
CA CYS A 742 18.55 11.27 -18.12
C CYS A 742 18.84 12.04 -16.83
N ILE A 743 19.37 13.26 -16.90
CA ILE A 743 19.63 14.09 -15.71
C ILE A 743 18.33 14.42 -14.98
N LEU A 744 17.30 14.88 -15.69
CA LEU A 744 15.98 15.14 -15.11
C LEU A 744 15.31 13.86 -14.60
N GLY A 745 15.51 12.77 -15.33
CA GLY A 745 15.00 11.46 -14.97
C GLY A 745 15.64 10.88 -13.71
N LEU A 746 16.93 11.14 -13.48
CA LEU A 746 17.61 10.82 -12.21
C LEU A 746 16.91 11.51 -11.03
N GLY A 747 16.64 12.80 -11.14
CA GLY A 747 15.92 13.55 -10.11
C GLY A 747 14.52 12.97 -9.84
N ALA A 748 13.78 12.68 -10.93
CA ALA A 748 12.48 12.04 -10.84
C ALA A 748 12.56 10.65 -10.18
N GLY A 749 13.55 9.83 -10.55
CA GLY A 749 13.77 8.50 -9.98
C GLY A 749 14.11 8.54 -8.49
N LEU A 750 14.93 9.47 -8.04
CA LEU A 750 15.24 9.65 -6.62
C LEU A 750 14.01 10.12 -5.82
N LEU A 751 13.20 11.00 -6.39
CA LEU A 751 11.94 11.42 -5.77
C LEU A 751 10.98 10.22 -5.61
N VAL A 752 10.81 9.42 -6.65
CA VAL A 752 10.00 8.20 -6.61
C VAL A 752 10.56 7.22 -5.56
N GLY A 753 11.87 7.01 -5.51
CA GLY A 753 12.51 6.17 -4.51
C GLY A 753 12.25 6.64 -3.07
N ARG A 754 12.21 7.95 -2.83
CA ARG A 754 11.86 8.53 -1.53
C ARG A 754 10.39 8.27 -1.16
N LEU A 755 9.48 8.42 -2.11
CA LEU A 755 8.06 8.12 -1.91
C LEU A 755 7.82 6.63 -1.61
N LEU A 756 8.55 5.75 -2.28
CA LEU A 756 8.49 4.30 -2.08
C LEU A 756 9.05 3.85 -0.71
N GLY A 757 9.87 4.66 -0.05
CA GLY A 757 10.48 4.36 1.25
C GLY A 757 9.47 4.09 2.36
N GLY A 758 8.24 4.60 2.24
CA GLY A 758 7.14 4.31 3.18
C GLY A 758 6.50 2.93 3.01
N ILE A 759 6.77 2.19 1.92
CA ILE A 759 6.15 0.90 1.61
C ILE A 759 7.18 -0.20 1.45
N PHE A 760 8.33 0.10 0.87
CA PHE A 760 9.33 -0.88 0.48
C PHE A 760 10.60 -0.79 1.32
N TYR A 761 11.15 -1.93 1.65
CA TYR A 761 12.39 -2.08 2.44
C TYR A 761 13.57 -1.39 1.76
N LYS A 762 14.21 -0.45 2.45
CA LYS A 762 15.38 0.31 1.96
C LYS A 762 15.21 0.90 0.55
N ALA A 763 13.98 1.25 0.13
CA ALA A 763 13.71 1.70 -1.22
C ALA A 763 14.56 2.89 -1.65
N PHE A 764 14.75 3.88 -0.78
CA PHE A 764 15.58 5.04 -1.09
C PHE A 764 17.06 4.67 -1.30
N SER A 765 17.59 3.75 -0.48
CA SER A 765 18.97 3.25 -0.64
C SER A 765 19.14 2.52 -1.98
N TYR A 766 18.15 1.75 -2.40
CA TYR A 766 18.17 1.12 -3.72
C TYR A 766 18.02 2.15 -4.85
N ALA A 767 17.23 3.20 -4.68
CA ALA A 767 17.04 4.24 -5.68
C ALA A 767 18.35 4.98 -6.02
N LEU A 768 19.28 5.13 -5.07
CA LEU A 768 20.54 5.83 -5.29
C LEU A 768 21.40 5.20 -6.41
N TRP A 769 21.33 3.90 -6.62
CA TRP A 769 22.08 3.23 -7.66
C TRP A 769 21.19 2.66 -8.78
N ILE A 770 19.91 2.38 -8.53
CA ILE A 770 18.98 1.95 -9.59
C ILE A 770 18.62 3.11 -10.53
N ALA A 771 18.47 4.33 -10.02
CA ALA A 771 18.16 5.48 -10.87
C ALA A 771 19.24 5.75 -11.93
N PRO A 772 20.56 5.74 -11.64
CA PRO A 772 21.59 5.78 -12.65
C PRO A 772 21.52 4.63 -13.66
N VAL A 773 21.29 3.40 -13.20
CA VAL A 773 21.12 2.24 -14.09
C VAL A 773 19.91 2.42 -15.02
N SER A 774 18.79 2.88 -14.48
CA SER A 774 17.58 3.18 -15.26
C SER A 774 17.84 4.27 -16.31
N ALA A 775 18.58 5.31 -15.95
CA ALA A 775 18.96 6.38 -16.86
C ALA A 775 19.87 5.86 -18.00
N ILE A 776 20.80 4.97 -17.70
CA ILE A 776 21.65 4.33 -18.72
C ILE A 776 20.80 3.46 -19.64
N VAL A 777 19.94 2.60 -19.12
CA VAL A 777 19.09 1.71 -19.93
C VAL A 777 18.16 2.49 -20.84
N VAL A 778 17.42 3.46 -20.31
CA VAL A 778 16.50 4.31 -21.09
C VAL A 778 17.29 5.18 -22.06
N GLY A 779 18.44 5.69 -21.64
CA GLY A 779 19.33 6.48 -22.48
C GLY A 779 19.86 5.71 -23.68
N LEU A 780 20.34 4.49 -23.49
CA LEU A 780 20.78 3.60 -24.56
C LEU A 780 19.63 3.26 -25.51
N ALA A 781 18.47 2.84 -24.97
CA ALA A 781 17.31 2.51 -25.77
C ALA A 781 16.80 3.71 -26.59
N SER A 782 16.77 4.91 -25.99
CA SER A 782 16.40 6.15 -26.66
C SER A 782 17.45 6.54 -27.71
N SER A 783 18.73 6.33 -27.45
CA SER A 783 19.82 6.58 -28.41
C SER A 783 19.70 5.70 -29.65
N LEU A 784 19.31 4.42 -29.46
CA LEU A 784 19.01 3.53 -30.58
C LEU A 784 17.78 4.02 -31.37
N ALA A 785 16.69 4.39 -30.67
CA ALA A 785 15.48 4.90 -31.31
C ALA A 785 15.73 6.20 -32.10
N ILE A 786 16.63 7.05 -31.65
CA ILE A 786 17.04 8.28 -32.33
C ILE A 786 18.01 7.98 -33.49
N GLY A 787 18.95 7.08 -33.28
CA GLY A 787 20.04 6.78 -34.24
C GLY A 787 19.60 5.88 -35.40
N TRP A 788 18.71 4.90 -35.15
CA TRP A 788 18.25 3.96 -36.17
C TRP A 788 17.69 4.59 -37.45
N PRO A 789 16.81 5.61 -37.38
CA PRO A 789 16.36 6.31 -38.58
C PRO A 789 17.47 6.98 -39.36
N ALA A 790 18.53 7.46 -38.70
CA ALA A 790 19.66 8.15 -39.37
C ALA A 790 20.54 7.19 -40.17
N THR A 791 20.75 5.97 -39.68
CA THR A 791 21.54 4.94 -40.38
C THR A 791 20.84 4.42 -41.63
N ASN A 792 19.53 4.37 -41.64
CA ASN A 792 18.74 3.92 -42.80
C ASN A 792 18.78 4.95 -43.95
N VAL A 793 18.88 6.25 -43.63
CA VAL A 793 19.11 7.28 -44.66
C VAL A 793 20.42 7.04 -45.39
N MET A 794 21.49 6.76 -44.68
CA MET A 794 22.80 6.53 -45.29
C MET A 794 22.82 5.31 -46.22
N ARG A 795 22.10 4.26 -45.85
CA ARG A 795 21.91 3.05 -46.68
C ARG A 795 21.12 3.38 -47.96
N ALA A 796 20.10 4.21 -47.87
CA ALA A 796 19.27 4.61 -49.00
C ALA A 796 20.05 5.54 -49.96
N LEU A 797 20.83 6.51 -49.43
CA LEU A 797 21.67 7.40 -50.20
C LEU A 797 22.80 6.62 -50.92
N ARG A 798 23.41 5.62 -50.30
CA ARG A 798 24.42 4.77 -50.95
C ARG A 798 23.82 3.94 -52.07
N LYS A 799 22.64 3.34 -51.89
CA LYS A 799 21.96 2.57 -52.93
C LYS A 799 21.54 3.45 -54.11
N GLY A 800 21.10 4.69 -53.86
CA GLY A 800 20.73 5.64 -54.90
C GLY A 800 21.95 6.19 -55.69
N ALA A 801 23.09 6.35 -55.03
CA ALA A 801 24.37 6.77 -55.70
C ALA A 801 24.99 5.66 -56.57
N VAL A 802 24.70 4.40 -56.24
CA VAL A 802 25.22 3.26 -57.01
C VAL A 802 24.37 2.97 -58.27
N ASN A 803 23.05 3.30 -58.24
CA ASN A 803 22.13 2.96 -59.33
C ASN A 803 21.93 4.08 -60.37
N GLY A 804 22.76 5.11 -60.48
CA GLY A 804 22.91 6.05 -61.58
C GLY A 804 21.66 6.64 -62.29
N ASN A 805 20.43 6.27 -61.90
CA ASN A 805 19.21 6.72 -62.56
C ASN A 805 18.48 7.76 -61.73
N GLY A 806 18.57 9.02 -62.19
CA GLY A 806 17.94 10.21 -61.58
C GLY A 806 16.42 10.29 -61.68
N THR A 807 15.70 9.26 -61.35
CA THR A 807 14.23 9.30 -61.24
C THR A 807 13.81 8.78 -59.87
N TYR A 808 13.77 9.67 -58.87
CA TYR A 808 13.10 9.41 -57.59
C TYR A 808 11.64 9.82 -57.73
N MET A 809 10.78 8.86 -58.11
CA MET A 809 9.36 8.96 -57.88
C MET A 809 9.09 8.90 -56.34
N CYS A 810 8.47 9.94 -55.80
CA CYS A 810 7.83 9.90 -54.48
C CYS A 810 6.71 8.83 -54.48
N ARG A 811 6.91 7.72 -53.78
CA ARG A 811 5.84 6.90 -53.24
C ARG A 811 5.67 7.13 -51.75
#